data_74920890c84c148f5a6061759daa3058
#
_entry.id   74920890c84c148f5a6061759daa3058
#
_cell.length_a   1.000
_cell.length_b   1.000
_cell.length_c   1.000
_cell.angle_alpha   90.00
_cell.angle_beta   90.00
_cell.angle_gamma   90.00
#
_symmetry.space_group_name_H-M   'P 1'
#
loop_
_entity.id
_entity.type
_entity.pdbx_description
1 polymer ?
#
loop_
_entity_poly.entity_id
_entity_poly.type
_entity_poly.pdbx_seq_one_letter_code
_entity_poly.pdbx_strand_id
1 'polypeptide(L)'
;MAKVKTVKTVPMYCYQCSAGPDLMKVEVENGIATRIVSNFDIKDQHPGGGRVCVKAYGLIQKTYNPHRITQPMKRTNPRKGRNEDPGFVPITWEEAFRIVGEKLREIRGNNLLNEESVPRLAVTTGGGGTPVQYMGTFAAFLKAWGPIDQGYGAGQGVKCAHSEHVYGELWHRAFTVSPDTPKTNYIISCGLNSDASGGVVGVRREADARARGVRRIQVEPHMSITGAVSAEWVPIKPKTDAAFLYALTHRMIIERQLEETCDIPHLKQRTNSPYLVGPNGWFLRDEQSGKPLVWDLTDDQVKPFDAEIGDPALMGSYPVSGVEYGADNEKFLHRSIEARPSFQALLEHMKPYSADWAEVECEIPAATIRRIADEYVSQACIGETTEIEGQMLPYRPVSVVLGKGINNGWGGYSCCWARTMLACLVGALEVPGGTLGTTVKLFRPAASRVGSVVPGEDGFMRYCFNQTSSNEWKRSPSIRNAYDTLIPLLPDSPWSPGLGPAHLPWLFQKEAPKNWPRTTPPDMWICCRTNPVISSWNAPEVANRLAEFPFIVAFAYTMDETNHFADVLLPESTDLESTQLIRIGGTKFSQNYWHHEGWAIRQKAIEPLHDTMDISDIVARFAVEAGLVTEYVAAINSGAGGTRLVREDKYDFSLPTDEVPTSEQVWEEVCKAASWDLSEGREVHDLAWFQEHGFMLKDFREIDWYLHPAMENQGLRYEFPYQERLTRHGRELSHRLGEIGIEWWQEQLAEYEFLPSYRPYADIWLNYAAEYGRDPDDYPFWAVTARSMQYAWGANAGIPVINEIANNIAGHKGVILNRTRARELGIGEGDKVVIESVTGITEGRAVLREGIRPDTALMIGQFDHWKTPFAKDLGLPSLNSVTDLSHKLTDSTGSGADLMRVQVYRVGDRRGNRGQATG
;
A
#
# COMPACT_ATOMS: atom_id res chain seq x y z
N MET A 1 -33.02 -46.64 -7.71
CA MET A 1 -33.32 -45.58 -6.78
C MET A 1 -32.41 -44.39 -7.14
N ALA A 2 -32.96 -43.27 -7.59
CA ALA A 2 -32.19 -42.06 -7.80
C ALA A 2 -31.64 -41.61 -6.43
N LYS A 3 -30.32 -41.51 -6.27
CA LYS A 3 -29.73 -40.92 -5.04
C LYS A 3 -30.34 -39.53 -4.84
N VAL A 4 -30.96 -39.32 -3.68
CA VAL A 4 -31.44 -37.98 -3.30
C VAL A 4 -30.24 -37.05 -3.35
N LYS A 5 -30.36 -36.03 -4.18
CA LYS A 5 -29.31 -35.00 -4.35
C LYS A 5 -29.23 -34.18 -3.04
N THR A 6 -28.18 -34.36 -2.27
CA THR A 6 -27.97 -33.57 -1.06
C THR A 6 -27.28 -32.28 -1.48
N VAL A 7 -27.97 -31.15 -1.41
CA VAL A 7 -27.40 -29.81 -1.66
C VAL A 7 -27.25 -29.10 -0.32
N LYS A 8 -26.03 -28.68 0.01
CA LYS A 8 -25.71 -27.88 1.19
C LYS A 8 -25.21 -26.49 0.72
N THR A 9 -25.65 -25.45 1.40
CA THR A 9 -25.13 -24.10 1.17
C THR A 9 -24.29 -23.68 2.37
N VAL A 10 -23.04 -23.34 2.13
CA VAL A 10 -22.04 -23.06 3.16
C VAL A 10 -21.68 -21.56 3.11
N PRO A 11 -21.95 -20.79 4.19
CA PRO A 11 -21.52 -19.39 4.26
C PRO A 11 -20.02 -19.28 4.48
N MET A 12 -19.38 -18.34 3.79
CA MET A 12 -17.97 -18.08 3.93
C MET A 12 -17.57 -16.74 3.32
N TYR A 13 -16.30 -16.35 3.45
CA TYR A 13 -15.77 -15.15 2.81
C TYR A 13 -14.82 -15.49 1.67
N CYS A 14 -14.72 -14.56 0.71
CA CYS A 14 -13.69 -14.55 -0.34
C CYS A 14 -12.59 -13.52 -0.02
N TYR A 15 -11.34 -13.94 -0.11
CA TYR A 15 -10.19 -13.05 -0.01
C TYR A 15 -9.18 -13.30 -1.17
N GLN A 16 -9.65 -13.29 -2.41
CA GLN A 16 -8.81 -13.45 -3.61
C GLN A 16 -7.99 -12.19 -3.95
N CYS A 17 -8.25 -11.09 -3.27
CA CYS A 17 -7.52 -9.84 -3.43
C CYS A 17 -7.68 -8.97 -2.18
N SER A 18 -6.84 -7.92 -2.04
CA SER A 18 -6.92 -6.96 -0.92
C SER A 18 -8.21 -6.12 -0.89
N ALA A 19 -9.03 -6.18 -1.94
CA ALA A 19 -10.34 -5.53 -1.93
C ALA A 19 -11.44 -6.37 -1.23
N GLY A 20 -11.15 -7.62 -0.83
CA GLY A 20 -12.01 -8.46 0.01
C GLY A 20 -12.07 -7.99 1.47
N PRO A 21 -12.76 -8.72 2.38
CA PRO A 21 -13.52 -9.92 2.07
C PRO A 21 -14.92 -9.61 1.55
N ASP A 22 -15.33 -10.33 0.53
CA ASP A 22 -16.73 -10.39 0.13
C ASP A 22 -17.38 -11.58 0.87
N LEU A 23 -18.53 -11.37 1.50
CA LEU A 23 -19.27 -12.44 2.17
C LEU A 23 -20.13 -13.17 1.13
N MET A 24 -19.92 -14.48 1.01
CA MET A 24 -20.50 -15.31 -0.03
C MET A 24 -21.05 -16.63 0.54
N LYS A 25 -21.67 -17.41 -0.31
CA LYS A 25 -22.05 -18.80 -0.04
C LYS A 25 -21.49 -19.73 -1.09
N VAL A 26 -21.24 -20.97 -0.71
CA VAL A 26 -20.80 -22.05 -1.60
C VAL A 26 -21.85 -23.12 -1.63
N GLU A 27 -22.33 -23.48 -2.81
CA GLU A 27 -23.22 -24.64 -3.01
C GLU A 27 -22.37 -25.89 -3.15
N VAL A 28 -22.67 -26.88 -2.33
CA VAL A 28 -22.00 -28.18 -2.30
C VAL A 28 -23.01 -29.28 -2.60
N GLU A 29 -22.76 -30.06 -3.65
CA GLU A 29 -23.59 -31.18 -4.03
C GLU A 29 -22.85 -32.51 -3.81
N ASN A 30 -23.31 -33.36 -2.91
CA ASN A 30 -22.69 -34.65 -2.62
C ASN A 30 -21.19 -34.52 -2.24
N GLY A 31 -20.79 -33.47 -1.50
CA GLY A 31 -19.42 -33.23 -1.10
C GLY A 31 -18.54 -32.53 -2.14
N ILE A 32 -19.10 -32.08 -3.26
CA ILE A 32 -18.41 -31.37 -4.34
C ILE A 32 -18.90 -29.92 -4.34
N ALA A 33 -17.99 -28.95 -4.24
CA ALA A 33 -18.31 -27.54 -4.39
C ALA A 33 -18.60 -27.24 -5.87
N THR A 34 -19.82 -26.85 -6.17
CA THR A 34 -20.28 -26.70 -7.54
C THR A 34 -20.44 -25.26 -7.97
N ARG A 35 -20.73 -24.35 -7.03
CA ARG A 35 -21.04 -22.95 -7.36
C ARG A 35 -20.76 -22.01 -6.21
N ILE A 36 -20.24 -20.84 -6.56
CA ILE A 36 -20.20 -19.65 -5.68
C ILE A 36 -21.47 -18.84 -5.93
N VAL A 37 -22.12 -18.41 -4.85
CA VAL A 37 -23.30 -17.57 -4.93
C VAL A 37 -23.20 -16.36 -4.03
N SER A 38 -23.88 -15.29 -4.42
CA SER A 38 -24.01 -14.08 -3.61
C SER A 38 -24.81 -14.37 -2.34
N ASN A 39 -24.46 -13.69 -1.26
CA ASN A 39 -25.15 -13.81 0.01
C ASN A 39 -26.08 -12.62 0.24
N PHE A 40 -27.21 -12.57 -0.42
CA PHE A 40 -28.15 -11.45 -0.33
C PHE A 40 -28.88 -11.34 1.01
N ASP A 41 -28.76 -12.32 1.90
CA ASP A 41 -29.36 -12.25 3.25
C ASP A 41 -28.74 -11.11 4.08
N ILE A 42 -27.53 -10.68 3.70
CA ILE A 42 -26.77 -9.60 4.37
C ILE A 42 -26.81 -8.27 3.59
N LYS A 43 -27.77 -8.10 2.69
CA LYS A 43 -27.81 -6.94 1.78
C LYS A 43 -27.82 -5.58 2.49
N ASP A 44 -28.40 -5.51 3.67
CA ASP A 44 -28.56 -4.30 4.47
C ASP A 44 -27.50 -4.16 5.57
N GLN A 45 -26.68 -5.20 5.79
CA GLN A 45 -25.63 -5.23 6.82
C GLN A 45 -24.22 -5.03 6.23
N HIS A 46 -23.96 -5.63 5.07
CA HIS A 46 -22.64 -5.56 4.44
C HIS A 46 -22.61 -4.51 3.33
N PRO A 47 -21.63 -3.60 3.29
CA PRO A 47 -21.59 -2.51 2.30
C PRO A 47 -21.53 -2.99 0.83
N GLY A 48 -21.07 -4.22 0.56
CA GLY A 48 -21.18 -4.87 -0.74
C GLY A 48 -22.58 -5.37 -1.07
N GLY A 49 -23.53 -5.36 -0.10
CA GLY A 49 -24.89 -5.86 -0.25
C GLY A 49 -24.94 -7.35 -0.59
N GLY A 50 -23.99 -8.13 -0.08
CA GLY A 50 -23.90 -9.57 -0.32
C GLY A 50 -23.46 -9.98 -1.72
N ARG A 51 -23.06 -9.04 -2.57
CA ARG A 51 -22.54 -9.31 -3.92
C ARG A 51 -21.11 -9.83 -3.86
N VAL A 52 -20.72 -10.57 -4.89
CA VAL A 52 -19.34 -11.05 -5.08
C VAL A 52 -18.84 -10.64 -6.46
N CYS A 53 -17.53 -10.47 -6.59
CA CYS A 53 -16.93 -10.13 -7.87
C CYS A 53 -16.55 -11.40 -8.66
N VAL A 54 -16.19 -11.19 -9.93
CA VAL A 54 -15.81 -12.27 -10.86
C VAL A 54 -14.68 -13.17 -10.33
N LYS A 55 -13.75 -12.65 -9.53
CA LYS A 55 -12.64 -13.44 -8.97
C LYS A 55 -13.10 -14.54 -8.00
N ALA A 56 -14.18 -14.28 -7.25
CA ALA A 56 -14.74 -15.28 -6.34
C ALA A 56 -15.24 -16.53 -7.07
N TYR A 57 -15.85 -16.35 -8.25
CA TYR A 57 -16.30 -17.49 -9.05
C TYR A 57 -15.16 -18.41 -9.50
N GLY A 58 -13.94 -17.85 -9.63
CA GLY A 58 -12.74 -18.63 -9.95
C GLY A 58 -12.31 -19.60 -8.85
N LEU A 59 -12.82 -19.48 -7.62
CA LEU A 59 -12.47 -20.38 -6.50
C LEU A 59 -12.78 -21.84 -6.79
N ILE A 60 -13.87 -22.14 -7.52
CA ILE A 60 -14.21 -23.51 -7.91
C ILE A 60 -13.09 -24.08 -8.79
N GLN A 61 -12.67 -23.37 -9.83
CA GLN A 61 -11.60 -23.84 -10.71
C GLN A 61 -10.22 -23.82 -10.03
N LYS A 62 -10.00 -22.92 -9.08
CA LYS A 62 -8.80 -22.94 -8.25
C LYS A 62 -8.73 -24.24 -7.44
N THR A 63 -9.81 -24.61 -6.78
CA THR A 63 -9.88 -25.81 -5.93
C THR A 63 -9.73 -27.11 -6.74
N TYR A 64 -10.40 -27.20 -7.89
CA TYR A 64 -10.36 -28.38 -8.77
C TYR A 64 -9.35 -28.23 -9.93
N ASN A 65 -8.31 -27.41 -9.77
CA ASN A 65 -7.29 -27.22 -10.79
C ASN A 65 -6.53 -28.54 -11.04
N PRO A 66 -6.50 -29.06 -12.29
CA PRO A 66 -5.83 -30.33 -12.60
C PRO A 66 -4.31 -30.28 -12.43
N HIS A 67 -3.73 -29.10 -12.28
CA HIS A 67 -2.30 -28.91 -12.07
C HIS A 67 -1.94 -28.61 -10.62
N ARG A 68 -2.82 -28.95 -9.67
CA ARG A 68 -2.49 -28.84 -8.24
C ARG A 68 -1.29 -29.71 -7.88
N ILE A 69 -0.48 -29.18 -6.98
CA ILE A 69 0.51 -29.98 -6.26
C ILE A 69 -0.28 -30.79 -5.23
N THR A 70 -0.22 -32.13 -5.38
CA THR A 70 -1.12 -33.03 -4.66
C THR A 70 -0.53 -33.61 -3.39
N GLN A 71 0.79 -33.48 -3.20
CA GLN A 71 1.53 -33.94 -2.02
C GLN A 71 2.84 -33.15 -1.91
N PRO A 72 3.52 -33.15 -0.76
CA PRO A 72 4.82 -32.51 -0.62
C PRO A 72 5.83 -33.01 -1.65
N MET A 73 6.69 -32.11 -2.12
CA MET A 73 7.70 -32.45 -3.12
C MET A 73 9.05 -31.89 -2.72
N LYS A 74 10.14 -32.58 -3.07
CA LYS A 74 11.51 -32.10 -2.95
C LYS A 74 12.20 -32.00 -4.29
N ARG A 75 13.07 -31.01 -4.42
CA ARG A 75 13.98 -30.87 -5.54
C ARG A 75 15.06 -31.95 -5.51
N THR A 76 15.38 -32.49 -6.67
CA THR A 76 16.51 -33.44 -6.82
C THR A 76 17.68 -32.84 -7.60
N ASN A 77 17.43 -31.85 -8.46
CA ASN A 77 18.47 -31.17 -9.17
C ASN A 77 19.06 -30.05 -8.28
N PRO A 78 20.35 -30.11 -7.89
CA PRO A 78 20.96 -29.08 -7.05
C PRO A 78 21.17 -27.74 -7.80
N ARG A 79 21.16 -27.75 -9.13
CA ARG A 79 21.26 -26.53 -9.92
C ARG A 79 19.91 -25.84 -9.99
N LYS A 80 19.89 -24.56 -9.66
CA LYS A 80 18.71 -23.69 -9.79
C LYS A 80 18.89 -22.76 -10.97
N GLY A 81 17.84 -22.51 -11.71
CA GLY A 81 17.84 -21.60 -12.85
C GLY A 81 16.49 -21.63 -13.55
N ARG A 82 16.16 -20.56 -14.29
CA ARG A 82 14.89 -20.48 -15.04
C ARG A 82 14.73 -21.66 -16.01
N ASN A 83 15.82 -22.08 -16.65
CA ASN A 83 15.82 -23.14 -17.67
C ASN A 83 16.26 -24.52 -17.14
N GLU A 84 16.55 -24.63 -15.84
CA GLU A 84 16.91 -25.88 -15.21
C GLU A 84 15.63 -26.63 -14.77
N ASP A 85 15.56 -27.91 -15.06
CA ASP A 85 14.49 -28.74 -14.51
C ASP A 85 14.76 -29.00 -13.03
N PRO A 86 13.87 -28.60 -12.11
CA PRO A 86 14.06 -28.86 -10.69
C PRO A 86 14.09 -30.34 -10.34
N GLY A 87 13.53 -31.23 -11.17
CA GLY A 87 13.43 -32.66 -10.90
C GLY A 87 12.64 -32.97 -9.64
N PHE A 88 11.52 -32.28 -9.40
CA PHE A 88 10.70 -32.49 -8.21
C PHE A 88 10.19 -33.94 -8.13
N VAL A 89 10.40 -34.55 -6.95
CA VAL A 89 9.86 -35.90 -6.63
C VAL A 89 8.94 -35.79 -5.42
N PRO A 90 7.84 -36.56 -5.41
CA PRO A 90 6.94 -36.62 -4.26
C PRO A 90 7.64 -37.19 -3.01
N ILE A 91 7.30 -36.63 -1.85
CA ILE A 91 7.73 -37.09 -0.53
C ILE A 91 6.54 -37.10 0.44
N THR A 92 6.69 -37.74 1.60
CA THR A 92 5.69 -37.63 2.67
C THR A 92 5.78 -36.33 3.44
N TRP A 93 4.73 -35.98 4.18
CA TRP A 93 4.75 -34.82 5.10
C TRP A 93 5.82 -35.00 6.17
N GLU A 94 6.02 -36.18 6.70
CA GLU A 94 7.06 -36.48 7.69
C GLU A 94 8.45 -36.21 7.11
N GLU A 95 8.71 -36.63 5.87
CA GLU A 95 9.97 -36.32 5.20
C GLU A 95 10.14 -34.83 4.95
N ALA A 96 9.08 -34.13 4.52
CA ALA A 96 9.10 -32.70 4.29
C ALA A 96 9.41 -31.94 5.59
N PHE A 97 8.73 -32.27 6.68
CA PHE A 97 8.97 -31.63 7.98
C PHE A 97 10.35 -31.95 8.51
N ARG A 98 10.85 -33.18 8.32
CA ARG A 98 12.22 -33.53 8.71
C ARG A 98 13.24 -32.66 7.97
N ILE A 99 13.12 -32.52 6.65
CA ILE A 99 14.05 -31.68 5.83
C ILE A 99 14.00 -30.23 6.26
N VAL A 100 12.82 -29.66 6.37
CA VAL A 100 12.62 -28.25 6.79
C VAL A 100 13.06 -28.06 8.24
N GLY A 101 12.71 -29.00 9.12
CA GLY A 101 13.05 -28.97 10.53
C GLY A 101 14.55 -29.08 10.79
N GLU A 102 15.27 -29.91 10.04
CA GLU A 102 16.74 -29.98 10.13
C GLU A 102 17.35 -28.59 9.86
N LYS A 103 16.87 -27.86 8.84
CA LYS A 103 17.37 -26.53 8.54
C LYS A 103 16.98 -25.49 9.59
N LEU A 104 15.75 -25.54 10.10
CA LEU A 104 15.32 -24.67 11.19
C LEU A 104 16.16 -24.90 12.46
N ARG A 105 16.42 -26.16 12.85
CA ARG A 105 17.29 -26.52 14.00
C ARG A 105 18.72 -26.09 13.77
N GLU A 106 19.27 -26.26 12.57
CA GLU A 106 20.62 -25.81 12.22
C GLU A 106 20.79 -24.31 12.48
N ILE A 107 19.83 -23.49 12.00
CA ILE A 107 19.87 -22.03 12.20
C ILE A 107 19.78 -21.70 13.69
N ARG A 108 18.84 -22.32 14.45
CA ARG A 108 18.66 -22.05 15.88
C ARG A 108 19.83 -22.54 16.74
N GLY A 109 20.44 -23.65 16.38
CA GLY A 109 21.57 -24.23 17.11
C GLY A 109 22.88 -23.45 16.99
N ASN A 110 22.98 -22.59 15.99
CA ASN A 110 24.14 -21.72 15.76
C ASN A 110 23.85 -20.28 16.25
N ASN A 111 23.52 -19.41 15.33
CA ASN A 111 23.14 -18.02 15.63
C ASN A 111 22.00 -17.62 14.68
N LEU A 112 20.99 -16.93 15.19
CA LEU A 112 19.87 -16.44 14.41
C LEU A 112 20.25 -15.32 13.45
N LEU A 113 21.39 -14.66 13.69
CA LEU A 113 21.98 -13.64 12.83
C LEU A 113 23.27 -14.19 12.18
N ASN A 114 23.56 -13.77 10.96
CA ASN A 114 24.83 -14.06 10.30
C ASN A 114 25.95 -13.10 10.75
N GLU A 115 27.12 -13.19 10.15
CA GLU A 115 28.26 -12.32 10.46
C GLU A 115 27.99 -10.83 10.15
N GLU A 116 27.08 -10.54 9.21
CA GLU A 116 26.62 -9.19 8.88
C GLU A 116 25.50 -8.70 9.86
N SER A 117 25.23 -9.42 10.94
CA SER A 117 24.14 -9.17 11.89
C SER A 117 22.73 -9.15 11.23
N VAL A 118 22.56 -9.90 10.17
CA VAL A 118 21.31 -10.04 9.42
C VAL A 118 20.62 -11.37 9.76
N PRO A 119 19.29 -11.41 9.86
CA PRO A 119 18.56 -12.65 10.11
C PRO A 119 18.87 -13.73 9.07
N ARG A 120 19.20 -14.93 9.53
CA ARG A 120 19.48 -16.08 8.69
C ARG A 120 18.21 -16.74 8.12
N LEU A 121 17.05 -16.48 8.74
CA LEU A 121 15.74 -16.86 8.22
C LEU A 121 15.04 -15.68 7.60
N ALA A 122 14.63 -15.80 6.35
CA ALA A 122 13.72 -14.88 5.69
C ALA A 122 12.34 -15.52 5.51
N VAL A 123 11.30 -14.71 5.64
CA VAL A 123 9.91 -15.16 5.44
C VAL A 123 9.15 -14.11 4.65
N THR A 124 8.48 -14.55 3.59
CA THR A 124 7.59 -13.69 2.80
C THR A 124 6.17 -14.24 2.86
N THR A 125 5.25 -13.43 3.37
CA THR A 125 3.85 -13.79 3.59
C THR A 125 2.91 -12.90 2.81
N GLY A 126 2.79 -13.11 1.51
CA GLY A 126 1.82 -12.39 0.67
C GLY A 126 1.99 -10.87 0.63
N GLY A 127 1.14 -10.20 -0.13
CA GLY A 127 1.18 -8.75 -0.32
C GLY A 127 0.64 -7.95 0.87
N GLY A 128 1.05 -6.67 0.95
CA GLY A 128 0.53 -5.72 1.94
C GLY A 128 -0.99 -5.60 1.94
N GLY A 129 -1.57 -5.30 3.09
CA GLY A 129 -3.02 -5.18 3.27
C GLY A 129 -3.76 -6.51 3.44
N THR A 130 -3.03 -7.61 3.54
CA THR A 130 -3.61 -8.89 3.91
C THR A 130 -3.82 -8.94 5.43
N PRO A 131 -5.02 -9.29 5.93
CA PRO A 131 -5.23 -9.48 7.37
C PRO A 131 -4.28 -10.55 7.90
N VAL A 132 -3.72 -10.30 9.08
CA VAL A 132 -2.77 -11.25 9.71
C VAL A 132 -3.40 -12.65 9.80
N GLN A 133 -4.67 -12.73 10.14
CA GLN A 133 -5.41 -13.98 10.25
C GLN A 133 -5.52 -14.76 8.92
N TYR A 134 -5.45 -14.08 7.77
CA TYR A 134 -5.46 -14.76 6.46
C TYR A 134 -4.26 -15.69 6.27
N MET A 135 -3.17 -15.43 6.99
CA MET A 135 -1.99 -16.27 7.05
C MET A 135 -2.04 -17.34 8.16
N GLY A 136 -3.24 -17.62 8.68
CA GLY A 136 -3.40 -18.57 9.78
C GLY A 136 -2.63 -18.14 11.03
N THR A 137 -1.90 -19.05 11.61
CA THR A 137 -1.08 -18.82 12.82
C THR A 137 0.36 -18.42 12.53
N PHE A 138 0.67 -18.04 11.30
CA PHE A 138 2.06 -17.73 10.88
C PHE A 138 2.70 -16.63 11.74
N ALA A 139 1.93 -15.58 12.09
CA ALA A 139 2.42 -14.50 12.94
C ALA A 139 2.87 -14.97 14.34
N ALA A 140 2.24 -16.02 14.87
CA ALA A 140 2.65 -16.61 16.14
C ALA A 140 4.01 -17.33 16.03
N PHE A 141 4.23 -18.05 14.93
CA PHE A 141 5.54 -18.65 14.65
C PHE A 141 6.63 -17.60 14.51
N LEU A 142 6.38 -16.52 13.74
CA LEU A 142 7.33 -15.43 13.57
C LEU A 142 7.72 -14.80 14.92
N LYS A 143 6.74 -14.60 15.80
CA LYS A 143 6.98 -14.06 17.14
C LYS A 143 7.77 -15.03 18.03
N ALA A 144 7.49 -16.31 17.95
CA ALA A 144 8.20 -17.34 18.70
C ALA A 144 9.63 -17.56 18.20
N TRP A 145 9.87 -17.42 16.91
CA TRP A 145 11.17 -17.65 16.29
C TRP A 145 12.24 -16.68 16.76
N GLY A 146 11.97 -15.37 16.73
CA GLY A 146 12.92 -14.30 17.01
C GLY A 146 13.24 -13.46 15.78
N PRO A 147 14.51 -13.11 15.50
CA PRO A 147 14.88 -12.28 14.37
C PRO A 147 14.55 -12.95 13.03
N ILE A 148 13.78 -12.26 12.20
CA ILE A 148 13.37 -12.72 10.87
C ILE A 148 13.47 -11.55 9.89
N ASP A 149 13.96 -11.82 8.69
CA ASP A 149 13.87 -10.90 7.59
C ASP A 149 12.55 -11.09 6.82
N GLN A 150 11.74 -10.05 6.77
CA GLN A 150 10.48 -10.02 6.04
C GLN A 150 10.55 -9.18 4.75
N GLY A 151 11.74 -8.68 4.40
CA GLY A 151 11.91 -7.75 3.27
C GLY A 151 11.89 -8.39 1.89
N TYR A 152 12.00 -9.71 1.78
CA TYR A 152 12.16 -10.38 0.49
C TYR A 152 10.87 -10.61 -0.25
N GLY A 153 10.88 -10.26 -1.54
CA GLY A 153 9.94 -10.79 -2.51
C GLY A 153 8.46 -10.47 -2.33
N ALA A 154 8.10 -9.72 -1.31
CA ALA A 154 6.71 -9.37 -1.04
C ALA A 154 6.17 -8.27 -1.96
N GLY A 155 7.02 -7.63 -2.77
CA GLY A 155 6.66 -6.40 -3.47
C GLY A 155 6.32 -5.25 -2.50
N GLN A 156 6.39 -5.50 -1.21
CA GLN A 156 6.38 -4.48 -0.16
C GLN A 156 7.62 -3.63 -0.33
N GLY A 157 7.73 -2.53 0.23
CA GLY A 157 8.89 -1.68 0.10
C GLY A 157 8.90 -0.94 -1.22
N VAL A 158 9.20 -1.57 -2.31
CA VAL A 158 9.30 -0.88 -3.61
C VAL A 158 7.95 -0.47 -4.18
N LYS A 159 6.89 -1.26 -3.92
CA LYS A 159 5.55 -1.03 -4.50
C LYS A 159 4.47 -0.67 -3.49
N CYS A 160 4.70 -0.90 -2.21
CA CYS A 160 3.72 -0.65 -1.16
C CYS A 160 4.16 0.38 -0.14
N ALA A 161 5.47 0.57 0.09
CA ALA A 161 5.96 1.72 0.81
C ALA A 161 5.79 2.96 -0.09
N HIS A 162 5.14 3.98 0.39
CA HIS A 162 4.95 5.22 -0.35
C HIS A 162 4.58 6.37 0.58
N SER A 163 4.78 7.57 0.10
CA SER A 163 4.55 8.80 0.85
C SER A 163 3.13 8.93 1.41
N GLU A 164 2.15 8.28 0.78
CA GLU A 164 0.77 8.22 1.28
C GLU A 164 0.67 7.64 2.70
N HIS A 165 1.51 6.67 3.06
CA HIS A 165 1.53 6.10 4.41
C HIS A 165 2.12 7.08 5.43
N VAL A 166 3.15 7.83 5.03
CA VAL A 166 3.73 8.89 5.86
C VAL A 166 2.69 9.95 6.18
N TYR A 167 2.01 10.46 5.16
CA TYR A 167 0.97 11.47 5.32
C TYR A 167 -0.28 10.93 6.03
N GLY A 168 -0.65 9.70 5.76
CA GLY A 168 -1.74 9.02 6.46
C GLY A 168 -1.47 8.93 7.96
N GLU A 169 -0.26 8.57 8.36
CA GLU A 169 0.11 8.47 9.76
C GLU A 169 0.17 9.84 10.46
N LEU A 170 0.87 10.79 9.88
CA LEU A 170 1.14 12.08 10.51
C LEU A 170 -0.10 12.95 10.66
N TRP A 171 -0.95 12.99 9.65
CA TRP A 171 -2.07 13.94 9.61
C TRP A 171 -3.45 13.32 9.74
N HIS A 172 -3.56 11.99 9.61
CA HIS A 172 -4.84 11.29 9.63
C HIS A 172 -4.93 10.16 10.67
N ARG A 173 -3.86 9.88 11.39
CA ARG A 173 -3.79 8.71 12.27
C ARG A 173 -4.26 7.44 11.58
N ALA A 174 -3.81 7.23 10.35
CA ALA A 174 -4.32 6.19 9.49
C ALA A 174 -3.21 5.60 8.60
N PHE A 175 -3.48 4.42 8.07
CA PHE A 175 -2.59 3.77 7.12
C PHE A 175 -2.53 4.52 5.77
N THR A 176 -3.65 5.07 5.33
CA THR A 176 -3.80 5.86 4.10
C THR A 176 -5.06 6.72 4.21
N VAL A 177 -5.39 7.44 3.16
CA VAL A 177 -6.57 8.31 3.12
C VAL A 177 -7.49 7.97 1.96
N SER A 178 -8.74 8.39 2.06
CA SER A 178 -9.73 8.26 0.99
C SER A 178 -10.81 9.33 1.11
N PRO A 179 -11.60 9.60 0.05
CA PRO A 179 -12.73 10.50 0.13
C PRO A 179 -13.80 9.96 1.10
N ASP A 180 -14.51 10.84 1.73
CA ASP A 180 -15.80 10.53 2.34
C ASP A 180 -16.86 10.39 1.25
N THR A 181 -16.76 9.34 0.43
CA THR A 181 -17.56 9.14 -0.78
C THR A 181 -19.06 9.26 -0.55
N PRO A 182 -19.66 8.84 0.59
CA PRO A 182 -21.09 9.04 0.85
C PRO A 182 -21.54 10.51 0.96
N LYS A 183 -20.65 11.43 1.30
CA LYS A 183 -20.98 12.84 1.58
C LYS A 183 -20.26 13.84 0.66
N THR A 184 -19.26 13.40 -0.09
CA THR A 184 -18.54 14.28 -1.03
C THR A 184 -19.39 14.64 -2.26
N ASN A 185 -19.16 15.80 -2.85
CA ASN A 185 -19.81 16.27 -4.08
C ASN A 185 -18.85 16.43 -5.25
N TYR A 186 -17.57 16.67 -4.96
CA TYR A 186 -16.57 16.92 -6.00
C TYR A 186 -15.28 16.17 -5.70
N ILE A 187 -14.78 15.41 -6.67
CA ILE A 187 -13.56 14.61 -6.53
C ILE A 187 -12.60 14.90 -7.69
N ILE A 188 -11.39 15.34 -7.37
CA ILE A 188 -10.25 15.30 -8.30
C ILE A 188 -9.53 13.97 -8.09
N SER A 189 -9.48 13.13 -9.11
CA SER A 189 -8.93 11.77 -9.00
C SER A 189 -7.77 11.60 -9.97
N CYS A 190 -6.55 11.50 -9.45
CA CYS A 190 -5.34 11.33 -10.24
C CYS A 190 -4.94 9.83 -10.26
N GLY A 191 -5.08 9.19 -11.42
CA GLY A 191 -4.60 7.83 -11.67
C GLY A 191 -5.25 6.71 -10.85
N LEU A 192 -6.41 6.92 -10.21
CA LEU A 192 -7.11 5.91 -9.43
C LEU A 192 -8.30 5.32 -10.20
N ASN A 193 -8.17 4.08 -10.63
CA ASN A 193 -9.23 3.34 -11.32
C ASN A 193 -10.10 2.55 -10.31
N SER A 194 -10.87 3.26 -9.48
CA SER A 194 -11.67 2.67 -8.39
C SER A 194 -12.80 1.75 -8.87
N ASP A 195 -13.39 2.03 -10.01
CA ASP A 195 -14.44 1.19 -10.60
C ASP A 195 -13.93 -0.18 -11.11
N ALA A 196 -12.62 -0.35 -11.26
CA ALA A 196 -12.02 -1.64 -11.58
C ALA A 196 -11.31 -2.28 -10.38
N SER A 197 -10.64 -1.49 -9.54
CA SER A 197 -9.75 -2.00 -8.47
C SER A 197 -10.36 -1.95 -7.06
N GLY A 198 -11.44 -1.22 -6.86
CA GLY A 198 -12.07 -1.01 -5.55
C GLY A 198 -12.83 -2.22 -4.97
N GLY A 199 -12.93 -3.32 -5.73
CA GLY A 199 -13.75 -4.46 -5.35
C GLY A 199 -15.24 -4.13 -5.32
N VAL A 200 -16.06 -5.06 -4.82
CA VAL A 200 -17.52 -4.90 -4.81
C VAL A 200 -17.97 -3.67 -4.02
N VAL A 201 -17.40 -3.48 -2.85
CA VAL A 201 -17.75 -2.35 -1.96
C VAL A 201 -17.39 -1.02 -2.61
N GLY A 202 -16.18 -0.90 -3.16
CA GLY A 202 -15.72 0.32 -3.82
C GLY A 202 -16.58 0.68 -5.03
N VAL A 203 -16.78 -0.28 -5.94
CA VAL A 203 -17.59 -0.07 -7.15
C VAL A 203 -19.03 0.34 -6.81
N ARG A 204 -19.64 -0.29 -5.80
CA ARG A 204 -20.99 0.09 -5.36
C ARG A 204 -21.05 1.53 -4.86
N ARG A 205 -20.11 1.94 -4.00
CA ARG A 205 -20.04 3.31 -3.49
C ARG A 205 -19.82 4.35 -4.57
N GLU A 206 -18.97 4.06 -5.54
CA GLU A 206 -18.78 4.93 -6.70
C GLU A 206 -20.06 5.05 -7.54
N ALA A 207 -20.79 3.96 -7.70
CA ALA A 207 -22.08 3.97 -8.38
C ALA A 207 -23.13 4.80 -7.61
N ASP A 208 -23.22 4.64 -6.30
CA ASP A 208 -24.12 5.40 -5.44
C ASP A 208 -23.74 6.91 -5.43
N ALA A 209 -22.45 7.23 -5.43
CA ALA A 209 -21.97 8.60 -5.55
C ALA A 209 -22.37 9.23 -6.89
N ARG A 210 -22.18 8.53 -8.01
CA ARG A 210 -22.65 8.99 -9.33
C ARG A 210 -24.17 9.19 -9.37
N ALA A 211 -24.93 8.28 -8.75
CA ALA A 211 -26.40 8.42 -8.67
C ALA A 211 -26.84 9.66 -7.86
N ARG A 212 -26.03 10.12 -6.89
CA ARG A 212 -26.25 11.39 -6.19
C ARG A 212 -25.81 12.62 -6.99
N GLY A 213 -25.10 12.45 -8.09
CA GLY A 213 -24.61 13.56 -8.91
C GLY A 213 -23.21 14.05 -8.53
N VAL A 214 -22.42 13.24 -7.81
CA VAL A 214 -21.01 13.57 -7.51
C VAL A 214 -20.24 13.81 -8.80
N ARG A 215 -19.62 14.98 -8.91
CA ARG A 215 -18.78 15.34 -10.04
C ARG A 215 -17.35 14.85 -9.80
N ARG A 216 -16.86 13.96 -10.67
CA ARG A 216 -15.48 13.50 -10.65
C ARG A 216 -14.74 14.00 -11.88
N ILE A 217 -13.56 14.57 -11.65
CA ILE A 217 -12.57 14.88 -12.68
C ILE A 217 -11.49 13.79 -12.59
N GLN A 218 -11.37 12.97 -13.62
CA GLN A 218 -10.40 11.88 -13.67
C GLN A 218 -9.19 12.30 -14.48
N VAL A 219 -8.06 12.46 -13.81
CA VAL A 219 -6.77 12.90 -14.38
C VAL A 219 -5.86 11.69 -14.53
N GLU A 220 -5.62 11.26 -15.76
CA GLU A 220 -4.81 10.06 -16.04
C GLU A 220 -4.44 9.99 -17.53
N PRO A 221 -3.32 9.32 -17.90
CA PRO A 221 -2.87 9.28 -19.30
C PRO A 221 -3.71 8.37 -20.19
N HIS A 222 -4.54 7.53 -19.64
CA HIS A 222 -5.40 6.58 -20.34
C HIS A 222 -6.78 6.61 -19.69
N MET A 223 -7.81 6.76 -20.48
CA MET A 223 -9.19 6.74 -20.02
C MET A 223 -9.55 5.34 -19.50
N SER A 224 -9.44 5.18 -18.19
CA SER A 224 -9.80 3.96 -17.46
C SER A 224 -11.33 3.76 -17.40
N ILE A 225 -11.78 2.65 -16.78
CA ILE A 225 -13.23 2.47 -16.51
C ILE A 225 -13.75 3.64 -15.66
N THR A 226 -13.00 4.07 -14.63
CA THR A 226 -13.38 5.23 -13.81
C THR A 226 -13.39 6.51 -14.66
N GLY A 227 -12.41 6.71 -15.52
CA GLY A 227 -12.37 7.85 -16.45
C GLY A 227 -13.57 7.88 -17.41
N ALA A 228 -13.97 6.72 -17.92
CA ALA A 228 -15.10 6.62 -18.84
C ALA A 228 -16.48 6.90 -18.19
N VAL A 229 -16.60 6.73 -16.87
CA VAL A 229 -17.85 7.01 -16.12
C VAL A 229 -17.75 8.27 -15.25
N SER A 230 -16.65 8.99 -15.31
CA SER A 230 -16.46 10.28 -14.66
C SER A 230 -17.12 11.42 -15.44
N ALA A 231 -17.33 12.56 -14.82
CA ALA A 231 -17.86 13.74 -15.49
C ALA A 231 -16.91 14.26 -16.57
N GLU A 232 -15.62 14.10 -16.36
CA GLU A 232 -14.57 14.54 -17.29
C GLU A 232 -13.32 13.67 -17.14
N TRP A 233 -12.70 13.31 -18.26
CA TRP A 233 -11.36 12.75 -18.34
C TRP A 233 -10.37 13.78 -18.85
N VAL A 234 -9.28 13.95 -18.08
CA VAL A 234 -8.21 14.91 -18.39
C VAL A 234 -6.91 14.12 -18.65
N PRO A 235 -6.43 14.06 -19.89
CA PRO A 235 -5.21 13.33 -20.24
C PRO A 235 -3.96 14.09 -19.79
N ILE A 236 -3.31 13.59 -18.74
CA ILE A 236 -2.08 14.16 -18.19
C ILE A 236 -0.85 13.43 -18.72
N LYS A 237 0.26 14.14 -18.93
CA LYS A 237 1.56 13.52 -19.17
C LYS A 237 2.00 12.73 -17.92
N PRO A 238 2.43 11.46 -18.05
CA PRO A 238 2.80 10.67 -16.89
C PRO A 238 3.88 11.31 -16.02
N LYS A 239 3.72 11.19 -14.69
CA LYS A 239 4.64 11.74 -13.67
C LYS A 239 4.75 13.27 -13.60
N THR A 240 3.74 13.98 -14.08
CA THR A 240 3.63 15.44 -13.92
C THR A 240 2.45 15.86 -13.05
N ASP A 241 1.87 14.92 -12.32
CA ASP A 241 0.70 15.16 -11.46
C ASP A 241 0.97 16.23 -10.40
N ALA A 242 2.19 16.31 -9.86
CA ALA A 242 2.56 17.37 -8.93
C ALA A 242 2.47 18.76 -9.56
N ALA A 243 2.87 18.91 -10.82
CA ALA A 243 2.75 20.20 -11.53
C ALA A 243 1.29 20.64 -11.64
N PHE A 244 0.40 19.72 -11.99
CA PHE A 244 -1.04 19.98 -12.03
C PHE A 244 -1.58 20.40 -10.65
N LEU A 245 -1.25 19.66 -9.59
CA LEU A 245 -1.73 19.95 -8.23
C LEU A 245 -1.17 21.27 -7.67
N TYR A 246 0.09 21.58 -7.98
CA TYR A 246 0.72 22.85 -7.60
C TYR A 246 0.02 24.05 -8.28
N ALA A 247 -0.30 23.90 -9.56
CA ALA A 247 -1.02 24.94 -10.28
C ALA A 247 -2.45 25.17 -9.77
N LEU A 248 -3.14 24.11 -9.30
CA LEU A 248 -4.42 24.29 -8.60
C LEU A 248 -4.22 25.11 -7.32
N THR A 249 -3.19 24.78 -6.53
CA THR A 249 -2.84 25.54 -5.31
C THR A 249 -2.49 26.99 -5.65
N HIS A 250 -1.64 27.22 -6.66
CA HIS A 250 -1.29 28.58 -7.12
C HIS A 250 -2.52 29.37 -7.50
N ARG A 251 -3.45 28.80 -8.26
CA ARG A 251 -4.72 29.46 -8.64
C ARG A 251 -5.48 29.94 -7.42
N MET A 252 -5.53 29.11 -6.35
CA MET A 252 -6.28 29.42 -5.15
C MET A 252 -5.63 30.54 -4.31
N ILE A 253 -4.30 30.52 -4.13
CA ILE A 253 -3.64 31.39 -3.14
C ILE A 253 -2.82 32.53 -3.72
N ILE A 254 -2.59 32.55 -5.05
CA ILE A 254 -1.82 33.60 -5.73
C ILE A 254 -2.69 34.40 -6.70
N GLU A 255 -3.54 33.72 -7.51
CA GLU A 255 -4.37 34.36 -8.52
C GLU A 255 -5.73 34.84 -7.98
N ARG A 256 -6.14 34.42 -6.78
CA ARG A 256 -7.43 34.73 -6.15
C ARG A 256 -7.22 35.34 -4.77
N GLN A 257 -8.27 35.95 -4.24
CA GLN A 257 -8.27 36.43 -2.85
C GLN A 257 -8.43 35.27 -1.89
N LEU A 258 -7.62 35.25 -0.83
CA LEU A 258 -7.57 34.12 0.12
C LEU A 258 -8.91 33.90 0.83
N GLU A 259 -9.62 35.00 1.14
CA GLU A 259 -10.92 34.97 1.82
C GLU A 259 -12.01 34.29 0.98
N GLU A 260 -11.84 34.25 -0.36
CA GLU A 260 -12.77 33.60 -1.28
C GLU A 260 -12.45 32.12 -1.50
N THR A 261 -11.20 31.72 -1.28
CA THR A 261 -10.71 30.40 -1.71
C THR A 261 -10.22 29.53 -0.57
N CYS A 262 -10.01 30.10 0.62
CA CYS A 262 -9.43 29.41 1.76
C CYS A 262 -10.32 29.50 3.01
N ASP A 263 -10.30 28.45 3.80
CA ASP A 263 -10.88 28.46 5.16
C ASP A 263 -9.91 29.11 6.13
N ILE A 264 -9.96 30.46 6.20
CA ILE A 264 -9.05 31.27 7.02
C ILE A 264 -9.09 30.86 8.52
N PRO A 265 -10.27 30.66 9.14
CA PRO A 265 -10.32 30.16 10.52
C PRO A 265 -9.61 28.83 10.71
N HIS A 266 -9.77 27.87 9.78
CA HIS A 266 -9.07 26.59 9.81
C HIS A 266 -7.55 26.77 9.72
N LEU A 267 -7.06 27.59 8.79
CA LEU A 267 -5.64 27.86 8.63
C LEU A 267 -5.03 28.47 9.89
N LYS A 268 -5.71 29.44 10.52
CA LYS A 268 -5.25 30.10 11.73
C LYS A 268 -5.27 29.21 12.97
N GLN A 269 -6.28 28.36 13.12
CA GLN A 269 -6.53 27.64 14.36
C GLN A 269 -6.08 26.17 14.33
N ARG A 270 -6.07 25.52 13.15
CA ARG A 270 -5.88 24.08 13.02
C ARG A 270 -4.61 23.67 12.28
N THR A 271 -3.80 24.62 11.85
CA THR A 271 -2.58 24.36 11.09
C THR A 271 -1.38 25.11 11.68
N ASN A 272 -0.20 24.86 11.14
CA ASN A 272 0.98 25.66 11.46
C ASN A 272 1.13 26.91 10.60
N SER A 273 0.12 27.26 9.82
CA SER A 273 0.14 28.45 8.95
C SER A 273 0.59 29.75 9.66
N PRO A 274 0.18 30.03 10.91
CA PRO A 274 0.61 31.22 11.62
C PRO A 274 1.98 31.11 12.31
N TYR A 275 2.62 29.91 12.34
CA TYR A 275 3.90 29.73 13.02
C TYR A 275 5.00 30.54 12.33
N LEU A 276 5.78 31.27 13.11
CA LEU A 276 6.85 32.13 12.62
C LEU A 276 8.07 31.29 12.24
N VAL A 277 8.59 31.56 11.06
CA VAL A 277 9.78 30.92 10.50
C VAL A 277 10.96 31.89 10.61
N GLY A 278 12.07 31.38 11.12
CA GLY A 278 13.30 32.14 11.26
C GLY A 278 14.18 32.11 10.01
N PRO A 279 15.35 32.77 10.07
CA PRO A 279 16.26 32.89 8.92
C PRO A 279 16.83 31.58 8.42
N ASN A 280 16.96 30.58 9.29
CA ASN A 280 17.49 29.25 8.92
C ASN A 280 16.37 28.27 8.44
N GLY A 281 15.14 28.75 8.37
CA GLY A 281 13.99 27.98 7.91
C GLY A 281 13.30 27.13 8.98
N TRP A 282 13.77 27.11 10.20
CA TRP A 282 13.10 26.42 11.31
C TRP A 282 12.06 27.32 11.97
N PHE A 283 11.09 26.72 12.67
CA PHE A 283 10.17 27.51 13.46
C PHE A 283 10.92 28.27 14.56
N LEU A 284 10.58 29.55 14.69
CA LEU A 284 10.98 30.34 15.84
C LEU A 284 10.18 29.89 17.05
N ARG A 285 10.90 29.64 18.15
CA ARG A 285 10.34 29.14 19.41
C ARG A 285 10.64 30.13 20.52
N ASP A 286 9.77 30.17 21.50
CA ASP A 286 9.98 30.87 22.74
C ASP A 286 11.18 30.31 23.50
N GLU A 287 12.06 31.16 23.96
CA GLU A 287 13.32 30.72 24.58
C GLU A 287 13.10 29.97 25.91
N GLN A 288 12.00 30.24 26.61
CA GLN A 288 11.72 29.63 27.91
C GLN A 288 10.92 28.33 27.79
N SER A 289 9.86 28.35 26.99
CA SER A 289 8.95 27.20 26.86
C SER A 289 9.30 26.25 25.73
N GLY A 290 10.14 26.68 24.75
CA GLY A 290 10.45 25.90 23.56
C GLY A 290 9.29 25.79 22.55
N LYS A 291 8.18 26.47 22.81
CA LYS A 291 6.98 26.39 21.97
C LYS A 291 7.09 27.28 20.72
N PRO A 292 6.54 26.88 19.57
CA PRO A 292 6.48 27.72 18.39
C PRO A 292 5.79 29.07 18.65
N LEU A 293 6.32 30.12 18.03
CA LEU A 293 5.83 31.48 18.17
C LEU A 293 4.88 31.85 17.02
N VAL A 294 3.89 32.69 17.33
CA VAL A 294 2.97 33.34 16.38
C VAL A 294 2.90 34.83 16.66
N TRP A 295 2.51 35.61 15.65
CA TRP A 295 2.24 37.03 15.83
C TRP A 295 0.74 37.24 15.97
N ASP A 296 0.32 37.89 17.05
CA ASP A 296 -1.07 38.27 17.30
C ASP A 296 -1.34 39.71 16.79
N LEU A 297 -2.17 39.82 15.77
CA LEU A 297 -2.58 41.08 15.16
C LEU A 297 -3.47 41.95 16.07
N THR A 298 -4.04 41.38 17.13
CA THR A 298 -4.96 42.09 18.03
C THR A 298 -4.22 43.07 18.91
N ASP A 299 -3.04 42.71 19.36
CA ASP A 299 -2.23 43.52 20.26
C ASP A 299 -0.79 43.79 19.77
N ASP A 300 -0.50 43.40 18.53
CA ASP A 300 0.82 43.55 17.89
C ASP A 300 1.97 42.92 18.71
N GLN A 301 1.77 41.70 19.20
CA GLN A 301 2.76 40.97 20.02
C GLN A 301 3.02 39.56 19.53
N VAL A 302 4.26 39.10 19.78
CA VAL A 302 4.63 37.70 19.61
C VAL A 302 4.22 36.90 20.83
N LYS A 303 3.60 35.71 20.59
CA LYS A 303 3.12 34.80 21.63
C LYS A 303 3.45 33.35 21.31
N PRO A 304 3.62 32.48 22.30
CA PRO A 304 3.57 31.04 22.07
C PRO A 304 2.21 30.62 21.45
N PHE A 305 2.22 29.62 20.58
CA PHE A 305 1.05 29.23 19.80
C PHE A 305 -0.19 28.82 20.61
N ASP A 306 -0.01 28.40 21.84
CA ASP A 306 -1.05 27.96 22.77
C ASP A 306 -1.43 29.00 23.84
N ALA A 307 -0.90 30.19 23.74
CA ALA A 307 -1.33 31.33 24.55
C ALA A 307 -2.71 31.84 24.10
N GLU A 308 -3.29 32.76 24.84
CA GLU A 308 -4.49 33.49 24.39
C GLU A 308 -4.11 34.41 23.24
N ILE A 309 -4.59 34.08 22.03
CA ILE A 309 -4.32 34.78 20.78
C ILE A 309 -5.65 35.21 20.18
N GLY A 310 -5.76 36.51 19.93
CA GLY A 310 -6.97 37.09 19.36
C GLY A 310 -7.07 36.87 17.85
N ASP A 311 -6.01 37.21 17.10
CA ASP A 311 -5.98 37.05 15.64
C ASP A 311 -4.55 36.72 15.14
N PRO A 312 -4.20 35.43 14.98
CA PRO A 312 -2.87 35.07 14.52
C PRO A 312 -2.63 35.45 13.06
N ALA A 313 -1.49 36.04 12.78
CA ALA A 313 -1.10 36.47 11.45
C ALA A 313 -0.81 35.28 10.52
N LEU A 314 -1.28 35.35 9.26
CA LEU A 314 -0.93 34.42 8.18
C LEU A 314 0.10 35.04 7.21
N MET A 315 0.15 36.36 7.12
CA MET A 315 1.00 37.08 6.17
C MET A 315 1.73 38.21 6.91
N GLY A 316 2.75 38.73 6.27
CA GLY A 316 3.54 39.86 6.80
C GLY A 316 4.93 39.42 7.24
N SER A 317 5.67 40.43 7.79
CA SER A 317 6.98 40.25 8.39
C SER A 317 7.01 41.05 9.70
N TYR A 318 7.52 40.43 10.75
CA TYR A 318 7.38 40.96 12.11
C TYR A 318 8.72 40.91 12.87
N PRO A 319 9.07 41.95 13.65
CA PRO A 319 10.28 41.98 14.44
C PRO A 319 10.12 41.06 15.67
N VAL A 320 10.86 39.97 15.71
CA VAL A 320 10.71 38.94 16.74
C VAL A 320 12.07 38.54 17.33
N SER A 321 12.07 38.20 18.62
CA SER A 321 13.16 37.47 19.27
C SER A 321 12.73 36.06 19.56
N GLY A 322 13.63 35.08 19.38
CA GLY A 322 13.34 33.68 19.64
C GLY A 322 14.52 32.78 19.32
N VAL A 323 14.27 31.48 19.34
CA VAL A 323 15.30 30.45 19.08
C VAL A 323 14.83 29.54 17.97
N GLU A 324 15.72 29.20 17.02
CA GLU A 324 15.55 28.08 16.10
C GLU A 324 16.40 26.90 16.59
N TYR A 325 15.90 25.67 16.33
CA TYR A 325 16.65 24.44 16.55
C TYR A 325 16.87 23.74 15.21
N GLY A 326 18.12 23.61 14.81
CA GLY A 326 18.54 22.89 13.62
C GLY A 326 18.33 21.38 13.71
N ALA A 327 18.69 20.65 12.65
CA ALA A 327 18.49 19.20 12.57
C ALA A 327 19.25 18.43 13.66
N ASP A 328 20.48 18.84 13.94
CA ASP A 328 21.34 18.26 14.97
C ASP A 328 21.16 18.92 16.36
N ASN A 329 20.01 19.53 16.59
CA ASN A 329 19.67 20.33 17.76
C ASN A 329 20.60 21.57 17.99
N GLU A 330 21.21 22.06 16.92
CA GLU A 330 21.93 23.34 17.00
C GLU A 330 20.97 24.44 17.39
N LYS A 331 21.39 25.23 18.37
CA LYS A 331 20.58 26.33 18.88
C LYS A 331 21.02 27.66 18.27
N PHE A 332 20.13 28.30 17.52
CA PHE A 332 20.32 29.62 16.92
C PHE A 332 19.46 30.65 17.66
N LEU A 333 20.10 31.44 18.49
CA LEU A 333 19.44 32.50 19.26
C LEU A 333 19.34 33.78 18.42
N HIS A 334 18.16 34.27 18.25
CA HIS A 334 17.87 35.51 17.51
C HIS A 334 17.37 36.64 18.41
N ARG A 335 17.80 37.84 18.13
CA ARG A 335 17.35 39.06 18.79
C ARG A 335 16.88 40.05 17.74
N SER A 336 15.58 40.38 17.75
CA SER A 336 15.00 41.36 16.86
C SER A 336 15.27 41.09 15.36
N ILE A 337 14.87 39.92 14.89
CA ILE A 337 14.93 39.57 13.48
C ILE A 337 13.57 39.75 12.85
N GLU A 338 13.55 39.96 11.53
CA GLU A 338 12.32 39.93 10.74
C GLU A 338 11.93 38.46 10.50
N ALA A 339 10.79 38.07 11.06
CA ALA A 339 10.22 36.73 10.89
C ALA A 339 8.88 36.79 10.17
N ARG A 340 8.55 35.73 9.46
CA ARG A 340 7.31 35.64 8.69
C ARG A 340 6.53 34.38 9.06
N PRO A 341 5.18 34.39 9.02
CA PRO A 341 4.38 33.21 9.17
C PRO A 341 4.72 32.16 8.08
N SER A 342 4.59 30.89 8.40
CA SER A 342 4.85 29.81 7.44
C SER A 342 3.92 29.85 6.23
N PHE A 343 2.72 30.41 6.37
CA PHE A 343 1.81 30.64 5.24
C PHE A 343 2.34 31.73 4.29
N GLN A 344 2.97 32.79 4.79
CA GLN A 344 3.68 33.75 3.95
C GLN A 344 4.80 33.09 3.16
N ALA A 345 5.55 32.16 3.79
CA ALA A 345 6.57 31.38 3.09
C ALA A 345 5.96 30.50 1.99
N LEU A 346 4.77 29.90 2.23
CA LEU A 346 4.03 29.16 1.21
C LEU A 346 3.65 30.04 0.02
N LEU A 347 3.12 31.25 0.26
CA LEU A 347 2.75 32.17 -0.81
C LEU A 347 3.97 32.49 -1.72
N GLU A 348 5.12 32.71 -1.11
CA GLU A 348 6.35 32.97 -1.86
C GLU A 348 6.84 31.74 -2.64
N HIS A 349 6.76 30.57 -2.01
CA HIS A 349 7.14 29.30 -2.63
C HIS A 349 6.27 28.95 -3.85
N MET A 350 4.98 29.26 -3.79
CA MET A 350 4.03 28.90 -4.85
C MET A 350 4.04 29.81 -6.06
N LYS A 351 4.67 30.99 -6.02
CA LYS A 351 4.69 31.95 -7.13
C LYS A 351 5.10 31.40 -8.50
N PRO A 352 6.10 30.49 -8.62
CA PRO A 352 6.52 29.98 -9.92
C PRO A 352 5.52 29.01 -10.57
N TYR A 353 4.62 28.41 -9.80
CA TYR A 353 3.84 27.24 -10.21
C TYR A 353 2.49 27.62 -10.81
N SER A 354 2.48 28.57 -11.75
CA SER A 354 1.25 29.03 -12.42
C SER A 354 0.61 27.96 -13.31
N ALA A 355 -0.67 28.16 -13.67
CA ALA A 355 -1.35 27.27 -14.61
C ALA A 355 -0.67 27.28 -15.99
N ASP A 356 -0.11 28.42 -16.42
CA ASP A 356 0.61 28.54 -17.70
C ASP A 356 1.94 27.76 -17.67
N TRP A 357 2.65 27.76 -16.55
CA TRP A 357 3.80 26.90 -16.34
C TRP A 357 3.42 25.43 -16.36
N ALA A 358 2.36 25.05 -15.63
CA ALA A 358 1.91 23.67 -15.56
C ALA A 358 1.40 23.13 -16.88
N GLU A 359 0.82 23.96 -17.77
CA GLU A 359 0.45 23.56 -19.14
C GLU A 359 1.66 23.02 -19.90
N VAL A 360 2.82 23.63 -19.74
CA VAL A 360 4.07 23.19 -20.39
C VAL A 360 4.54 21.83 -19.79
N GLU A 361 4.45 21.68 -18.48
CA GLU A 361 4.91 20.48 -17.77
C GLU A 361 3.99 19.28 -18.00
N CYS A 362 2.68 19.45 -17.77
CA CYS A 362 1.72 18.33 -17.73
C CYS A 362 0.85 18.20 -18.98
N GLU A 363 0.95 19.15 -19.91
CA GLU A 363 0.20 19.19 -21.18
C GLU A 363 -1.34 19.25 -20.96
N ILE A 364 -1.78 19.83 -19.85
CA ILE A 364 -3.18 20.17 -19.60
C ILE A 364 -3.34 21.67 -19.84
N PRO A 365 -4.30 22.12 -20.66
CA PRO A 365 -4.50 23.54 -20.92
C PRO A 365 -4.68 24.36 -19.63
N ALA A 366 -3.99 25.49 -19.51
CA ALA A 366 -4.02 26.36 -18.34
C ALA A 366 -5.46 26.80 -17.96
N ALA A 367 -6.30 27.03 -18.96
CA ALA A 367 -7.72 27.33 -18.74
C ALA A 367 -8.47 26.19 -18.06
N THR A 368 -8.14 24.93 -18.38
CA THR A 368 -8.72 23.74 -17.74
C THR A 368 -8.25 23.63 -16.29
N ILE A 369 -6.97 23.88 -16.03
CA ILE A 369 -6.42 23.86 -14.67
C ILE A 369 -7.11 24.92 -13.79
N ARG A 370 -7.21 26.17 -14.27
CA ARG A 370 -7.90 27.26 -13.55
C ARG A 370 -9.37 26.92 -13.29
N ARG A 371 -10.08 26.38 -14.26
CA ARG A 371 -11.49 25.98 -14.12
C ARG A 371 -11.64 24.89 -13.04
N ILE A 372 -10.80 23.87 -13.04
CA ILE A 372 -10.87 22.77 -12.05
C ILE A 372 -10.61 23.31 -10.64
N ALA A 373 -9.65 24.22 -10.46
CA ALA A 373 -9.41 24.87 -9.18
C ALA A 373 -10.62 25.68 -8.71
N ASP A 374 -11.21 26.48 -9.61
CA ASP A 374 -12.40 27.29 -9.29
C ASP A 374 -13.62 26.41 -8.97
N GLU A 375 -13.81 25.29 -9.68
CA GLU A 375 -14.85 24.30 -9.37
C GLU A 375 -14.63 23.67 -7.99
N TYR A 376 -13.39 23.26 -7.68
CA TYR A 376 -13.04 22.67 -6.38
C TYR A 376 -13.38 23.61 -5.22
N VAL A 377 -13.00 24.87 -5.31
CA VAL A 377 -13.32 25.90 -4.31
C VAL A 377 -14.83 26.10 -4.20
N SER A 378 -15.52 26.24 -5.32
CA SER A 378 -16.97 26.51 -5.33
C SER A 378 -17.78 25.37 -4.70
N GLN A 379 -17.28 24.15 -4.72
CA GLN A 379 -17.91 22.98 -4.14
C GLN A 379 -17.47 22.69 -2.69
N ALA A 380 -16.48 23.44 -2.18
CA ALA A 380 -15.91 23.17 -0.84
C ALA A 380 -16.82 23.59 0.32
N CYS A 381 -17.89 24.36 0.08
CA CYS A 381 -18.84 24.81 1.10
C CYS A 381 -18.13 25.45 2.31
N ILE A 382 -17.12 26.29 2.08
CA ILE A 382 -16.35 26.92 3.16
C ILE A 382 -17.29 27.69 4.09
N GLY A 383 -17.18 27.46 5.39
CA GLY A 383 -18.04 28.07 6.41
C GLY A 383 -19.32 27.29 6.73
N GLU A 384 -19.71 26.34 5.88
CA GLU A 384 -20.90 25.50 6.16
C GLU A 384 -20.61 24.41 7.19
N THR A 385 -21.66 23.96 7.88
CA THR A 385 -21.59 22.88 8.87
C THR A 385 -22.69 21.82 8.61
N THR A 386 -22.50 20.62 9.14
CA THR A 386 -23.48 19.55 9.13
C THR A 386 -23.52 18.85 10.48
N GLU A 387 -24.68 18.29 10.81
CA GLU A 387 -24.85 17.54 12.05
C GLU A 387 -24.59 16.05 11.80
N ILE A 388 -23.73 15.45 12.62
CA ILE A 388 -23.48 14.00 12.68
C ILE A 388 -23.71 13.51 14.10
N GLU A 389 -24.75 12.70 14.28
CA GLU A 389 -25.11 12.10 15.58
C GLU A 389 -25.13 13.11 16.75
N GLY A 390 -25.72 14.28 16.51
CA GLY A 390 -25.87 15.35 17.51
C GLY A 390 -24.66 16.29 17.65
N GLN A 391 -23.60 16.12 16.83
CA GLN A 391 -22.44 17.01 16.81
C GLN A 391 -22.39 17.80 15.51
N MET A 392 -22.18 19.11 15.64
CA MET A 392 -21.99 19.99 14.50
C MET A 392 -20.54 19.95 14.04
N LEU A 393 -20.32 19.58 12.78
CA LEU A 393 -19.00 19.51 12.15
C LEU A 393 -18.91 20.42 10.93
N PRO A 394 -17.73 20.95 10.58
CA PRO A 394 -17.52 21.59 9.29
C PRO A 394 -17.91 20.66 8.15
N TYR A 395 -18.59 21.16 7.13
CA TYR A 395 -18.97 20.40 5.94
C TYR A 395 -18.14 20.87 4.75
N ARG A 396 -17.29 19.97 4.21
CA ARG A 396 -16.36 20.28 3.11
C ARG A 396 -16.40 19.16 2.07
N PRO A 397 -17.43 19.14 1.20
CA PRO A 397 -17.70 18.00 0.33
C PRO A 397 -16.79 17.93 -0.91
N VAL A 398 -15.50 18.14 -0.74
CA VAL A 398 -14.49 18.05 -1.80
C VAL A 398 -13.32 17.17 -1.38
N SER A 399 -12.76 16.42 -2.34
CA SER A 399 -11.64 15.56 -2.08
C SER A 399 -10.71 15.43 -3.28
N VAL A 400 -9.42 15.24 -3.01
CA VAL A 400 -8.41 14.89 -4.01
C VAL A 400 -7.85 13.51 -3.67
N VAL A 401 -7.86 12.59 -4.63
CA VAL A 401 -7.37 11.23 -4.43
C VAL A 401 -6.27 10.88 -5.42
N LEU A 402 -5.29 10.14 -4.94
CA LEU A 402 -4.13 9.71 -5.73
C LEU A 402 -4.11 8.19 -5.88
N GLY A 403 -3.90 7.70 -7.09
CA GLY A 403 -3.60 6.31 -7.36
C GLY A 403 -2.16 5.96 -7.01
N LYS A 404 -1.87 4.66 -6.85
CA LYS A 404 -0.51 4.21 -6.50
C LYS A 404 0.56 4.61 -7.49
N GLY A 405 0.27 4.65 -8.78
CA GLY A 405 1.22 5.12 -9.79
C GLY A 405 1.63 6.59 -9.64
N ILE A 406 0.85 7.37 -8.89
CA ILE A 406 1.10 8.79 -8.62
C ILE A 406 1.88 8.95 -7.33
N ASN A 407 1.44 8.31 -6.24
CA ASN A 407 2.03 8.48 -4.91
C ASN A 407 3.20 7.52 -4.62
N ASN A 408 3.60 6.70 -5.61
CA ASN A 408 4.79 5.85 -5.57
C ASN A 408 5.91 6.43 -6.43
N GLY A 409 7.13 6.31 -5.94
CA GLY A 409 8.34 6.70 -6.67
C GLY A 409 8.53 8.20 -6.77
N TRP A 410 9.49 8.60 -7.59
CA TRP A 410 9.87 10.00 -7.75
C TRP A 410 8.67 10.92 -7.97
N GLY A 411 8.61 12.02 -7.23
CA GLY A 411 7.50 12.98 -7.23
C GLY A 411 6.28 12.54 -6.41
N GLY A 412 6.25 11.33 -5.87
CA GLY A 412 5.14 10.86 -5.03
C GLY A 412 4.96 11.66 -3.75
N TYR A 413 6.08 12.04 -3.13
CA TYR A 413 6.08 12.90 -1.95
C TYR A 413 5.42 14.26 -2.22
N SER A 414 5.85 14.94 -3.28
CA SER A 414 5.28 16.25 -3.70
C SER A 414 3.80 16.15 -4.06
N CYS A 415 3.37 15.07 -4.72
CA CYS A 415 1.96 14.82 -5.02
C CYS A 415 1.12 14.66 -3.74
N CYS A 416 1.61 13.89 -2.76
CA CYS A 416 0.92 13.70 -1.48
C CYS A 416 0.84 15.01 -0.67
N TRP A 417 1.92 15.80 -0.67
CA TRP A 417 1.93 17.12 -0.05
C TRP A 417 0.91 18.05 -0.71
N ALA A 418 0.93 18.19 -2.03
CA ALA A 418 0.02 19.08 -2.77
C ALA A 418 -1.46 18.66 -2.60
N ARG A 419 -1.76 17.34 -2.65
CA ARG A 419 -3.09 16.82 -2.36
C ARG A 419 -3.58 17.23 -0.97
N THR A 420 -2.73 17.06 0.05
CA THR A 420 -3.08 17.41 1.43
C THR A 420 -3.19 18.93 1.58
N MET A 421 -2.36 19.69 0.87
CA MET A 421 -2.44 21.16 0.82
C MET A 421 -3.79 21.63 0.29
N LEU A 422 -4.27 21.13 -0.84
CA LEU A 422 -5.57 21.48 -1.39
C LEU A 422 -6.70 21.23 -0.38
N ALA A 423 -6.68 20.09 0.30
CA ALA A 423 -7.66 19.78 1.33
C ALA A 423 -7.52 20.70 2.56
N CYS A 424 -6.28 21.01 2.96
CA CYS A 424 -5.98 21.91 4.08
C CYS A 424 -6.48 23.34 3.83
N LEU A 425 -6.25 23.87 2.64
CA LEU A 425 -6.65 25.25 2.29
C LEU A 425 -8.15 25.50 2.46
N VAL A 426 -8.98 24.52 2.16
CA VAL A 426 -10.44 24.61 2.28
C VAL A 426 -10.98 23.98 3.57
N GLY A 427 -10.13 23.47 4.46
CA GLY A 427 -10.53 22.81 5.72
C GLY A 427 -11.15 21.42 5.53
N ALA A 428 -10.88 20.73 4.43
CA ALA A 428 -11.47 19.44 4.08
C ALA A 428 -10.72 18.20 4.63
N LEU A 429 -9.99 18.36 5.75
CA LEU A 429 -9.30 17.26 6.42
C LEU A 429 -10.12 16.76 7.60
N GLU A 430 -10.42 15.45 7.60
CA GLU A 430 -11.08 14.75 8.72
C GLU A 430 -12.47 15.27 9.08
N VAL A 431 -13.18 15.77 8.10
CA VAL A 431 -14.54 16.33 8.22
C VAL A 431 -15.49 15.68 7.21
N PRO A 432 -16.81 15.72 7.44
CA PRO A 432 -17.81 15.22 6.50
C PRO A 432 -17.64 15.74 5.08
N GLY A 433 -17.65 14.82 4.13
CA GLY A 433 -17.48 15.08 2.70
C GLY A 433 -16.04 15.24 2.22
N GLY A 434 -15.08 15.44 3.14
CA GLY A 434 -13.69 15.70 2.86
C GLY A 434 -12.81 14.46 2.66
N THR A 435 -11.54 14.60 2.99
CA THR A 435 -10.54 13.54 2.97
C THR A 435 -10.39 12.93 4.36
N LEU A 436 -10.71 11.66 4.49
CA LEU A 436 -10.64 10.93 5.75
C LEU A 436 -9.49 9.92 5.75
N GLY A 437 -8.85 9.78 6.89
CA GLY A 437 -7.95 8.66 7.12
C GLY A 437 -8.70 7.34 7.14
N THR A 438 -8.05 6.29 6.65
CA THR A 438 -8.48 4.92 6.89
C THR A 438 -8.17 4.53 8.34
N THR A 439 -8.35 3.30 8.77
CA THR A 439 -7.94 2.90 10.12
C THR A 439 -6.42 2.82 10.24
N VAL A 440 -5.90 2.94 11.46
CA VAL A 440 -4.46 2.81 11.77
C VAL A 440 -3.86 1.55 11.17
N LYS A 441 -4.59 0.44 11.25
CA LYS A 441 -4.29 -0.80 10.52
C LYS A 441 -5.56 -1.20 9.80
N LEU A 442 -5.43 -1.72 8.60
CA LEU A 442 -6.57 -2.21 7.83
C LEU A 442 -7.41 -3.20 8.66
N PHE A 443 -8.72 -3.18 8.44
CA PHE A 443 -9.70 -4.03 9.15
C PHE A 443 -9.78 -3.78 10.67
N ARG A 444 -9.47 -2.56 11.12
CA ARG A 444 -9.64 -2.14 12.52
C ARG A 444 -10.81 -1.17 12.65
N PRO A 445 -11.41 -1.05 13.85
CA PRO A 445 -12.45 -0.06 14.11
C PRO A 445 -11.96 1.37 13.87
N ALA A 446 -12.85 2.24 13.41
CA ALA A 446 -12.55 3.67 13.27
C ALA A 446 -12.18 4.32 14.61
N ALA A 447 -12.88 3.94 15.68
CA ALA A 447 -12.61 4.42 17.04
C ALA A 447 -11.16 4.18 17.52
N SER A 448 -10.49 3.15 17.01
CA SER A 448 -9.07 2.91 17.33
C SER A 448 -8.16 4.02 16.82
N ARG A 449 -8.55 4.69 15.76
CA ARG A 449 -7.84 5.84 15.19
C ARG A 449 -8.05 7.08 16.05
N VAL A 450 -9.28 7.37 16.41
CA VAL A 450 -9.63 8.48 17.33
C VAL A 450 -8.90 8.34 18.67
N GLY A 451 -8.90 7.16 19.26
CA GLY A 451 -8.21 6.87 20.51
C GLY A 451 -6.69 6.96 20.45
N SER A 452 -6.10 7.02 19.25
CA SER A 452 -4.65 7.18 19.05
C SER A 452 -4.20 8.63 18.85
N VAL A 453 -5.10 9.60 18.91
CA VAL A 453 -4.78 11.03 18.82
C VAL A 453 -4.09 11.48 20.10
N VAL A 454 -2.82 11.86 19.99
CA VAL A 454 -1.98 12.26 21.12
C VAL A 454 -1.29 13.59 20.79
N PRO A 455 -1.42 14.61 21.66
CA PRO A 455 -0.79 15.91 21.43
C PRO A 455 0.73 15.88 21.66
N GLY A 456 1.45 16.68 20.85
CA GLY A 456 2.84 17.04 21.05
C GLY A 456 2.97 18.43 21.68
N GLU A 457 4.17 18.78 22.11
CA GLU A 457 4.48 20.08 22.73
C GLU A 457 4.40 21.25 21.75
N ASP A 458 4.52 20.95 20.45
CA ASP A 458 4.41 21.88 19.34
C ASP A 458 2.98 22.01 18.76
N GLY A 459 2.01 21.37 19.43
CA GLY A 459 0.61 21.34 18.98
C GLY A 459 0.31 20.29 17.92
N PHE A 460 1.32 19.59 17.39
CA PHE A 460 1.11 18.57 16.38
C PHE A 460 0.77 17.21 16.99
N MET A 461 0.11 16.37 16.20
CA MET A 461 -0.11 14.98 16.58
C MET A 461 1.21 14.21 16.67
N ARG A 462 1.40 13.41 17.72
CA ARG A 462 2.49 12.43 17.77
C ARG A 462 2.26 11.30 16.78
N TYR A 463 3.33 10.61 16.42
CA TYR A 463 3.24 9.45 15.53
C TYR A 463 2.47 8.31 16.17
N CYS A 464 1.53 7.72 15.44
CA CYS A 464 0.73 6.63 16.01
C CYS A 464 1.42 5.26 15.93
N PHE A 465 2.23 5.01 14.91
CA PHE A 465 2.93 3.74 14.78
C PHE A 465 4.14 3.63 15.69
N ASN A 466 4.75 4.75 16.04
CA ASN A 466 6.04 4.80 16.68
C ASN A 466 5.98 5.11 18.18
N GLN A 467 4.81 5.32 18.75
CA GLN A 467 4.68 5.68 20.17
C GLN A 467 5.15 4.59 21.12
N THR A 468 4.93 3.33 20.75
CA THR A 468 5.36 2.19 21.53
C THR A 468 6.26 1.27 20.74
N SER A 469 6.06 1.17 19.43
CA SER A 469 6.66 0.13 18.62
C SER A 469 8.08 0.43 18.17
N SER A 470 8.49 1.69 17.99
CA SER A 470 9.81 1.97 17.42
C SER A 470 10.95 1.68 18.40
N ASN A 471 10.80 2.04 19.66
CA ASN A 471 11.77 1.66 20.68
C ASN A 471 11.69 0.17 21.02
N GLU A 472 10.49 -0.40 21.02
CA GLU A 472 10.28 -1.83 21.19
C GLU A 472 10.74 -2.60 19.95
N TRP A 473 10.49 -2.09 18.77
CA TRP A 473 10.92 -2.71 17.52
C TRP A 473 12.44 -2.80 17.41
N LYS A 474 13.18 -1.76 17.77
CA LYS A 474 14.64 -1.81 17.85
C LYS A 474 15.16 -2.80 18.91
N ARG A 475 14.40 -3.00 19.96
CA ARG A 475 14.75 -3.90 21.07
C ARG A 475 14.19 -5.30 20.89
N SER A 476 13.13 -5.44 20.13
CA SER A 476 12.49 -6.73 19.88
C SER A 476 13.32 -7.56 18.91
N PRO A 477 13.82 -8.71 19.32
CA PRO A 477 14.49 -9.64 18.42
C PRO A 477 13.51 -10.44 17.56
N SER A 478 12.20 -10.31 17.79
CA SER A 478 11.20 -11.20 17.21
C SER A 478 10.97 -11.00 15.71
N ILE A 479 10.96 -9.74 15.25
CA ILE A 479 10.84 -9.40 13.81
C ILE A 479 11.83 -8.27 13.57
N ARG A 480 12.77 -8.50 12.67
CA ARG A 480 13.79 -7.52 12.36
C ARG A 480 13.90 -7.35 10.86
N ASN A 481 13.85 -6.10 10.42
CA ASN A 481 14.20 -5.76 9.07
C ASN A 481 15.74 -5.72 8.96
N ALA A 482 16.28 -6.39 7.97
CA ALA A 482 17.73 -6.43 7.74
C ALA A 482 18.36 -5.06 7.49
N TYR A 483 17.55 -4.11 7.09
CA TYR A 483 17.99 -2.77 6.68
C TYR A 483 17.78 -1.69 7.73
N ASP A 484 17.26 -2.04 8.91
CA ASP A 484 16.92 -1.10 9.97
C ASP A 484 18.11 -0.32 10.52
N THR A 485 19.32 -0.79 10.27
CA THR A 485 20.55 -0.18 10.75
C THR A 485 21.10 0.90 9.83
N LEU A 486 20.68 0.91 8.53
CA LEU A 486 21.25 1.81 7.54
C LEU A 486 20.32 2.86 7.02
N ILE A 487 19.13 2.45 6.70
CA ILE A 487 18.07 3.35 6.27
C ILE A 487 17.01 3.26 7.35
N PRO A 488 17.28 3.84 8.51
CA PRO A 488 16.48 3.55 9.66
C PRO A 488 15.11 4.16 9.50
N LEU A 489 14.18 3.32 9.71
CA LEU A 489 12.96 3.69 10.33
C LEU A 489 13.35 4.11 11.74
N LEU A 490 13.64 5.38 11.92
CA LEU A 490 14.11 5.91 13.20
C LEU A 490 13.02 5.69 14.26
N PRO A 491 13.38 5.52 15.54
CA PRO A 491 12.39 5.41 16.61
C PRO A 491 11.38 6.54 16.62
N ASP A 492 11.83 7.72 16.29
CA ASP A 492 11.02 8.95 16.26
C ASP A 492 10.70 9.37 14.83
N SER A 493 10.97 8.51 13.86
CA SER A 493 10.62 8.72 12.47
C SER A 493 9.10 8.64 12.27
N PRO A 494 8.53 9.44 11.37
CA PRO A 494 7.14 9.29 10.96
C PRO A 494 6.86 7.98 10.21
N TRP A 495 7.86 7.18 9.94
CA TRP A 495 7.79 5.97 9.14
C TRP A 495 7.33 4.78 9.98
N SER A 496 6.44 4.00 9.41
CA SER A 496 6.13 2.71 9.99
C SER A 496 7.35 1.79 9.95
N PRO A 497 7.60 0.97 11.00
CA PRO A 497 8.67 -0.02 10.99
C PRO A 497 8.63 -1.02 9.83
N GLY A 498 7.51 -1.14 9.15
CA GLY A 498 7.35 -2.02 8.00
C GLY A 498 7.44 -1.31 6.64
N LEU A 499 7.75 -0.02 6.61
CA LEU A 499 7.73 0.81 5.40
C LEU A 499 9.03 1.59 5.27
N GLY A 500 9.30 2.07 4.07
CA GLY A 500 10.48 2.88 3.78
C GLY A 500 11.56 2.13 3.02
N PRO A 501 12.68 2.80 2.72
CA PRO A 501 13.74 2.30 1.86
C PRO A 501 14.42 1.03 2.37
N ALA A 502 14.27 0.74 3.65
CA ALA A 502 14.71 -0.51 4.26
C ALA A 502 14.21 -1.77 3.54
N HIS A 503 13.14 -1.65 2.80
CA HIS A 503 12.51 -2.75 2.07
C HIS A 503 12.97 -2.87 0.61
N LEU A 504 13.91 -2.06 0.16
CA LEU A 504 14.49 -2.26 -1.17
C LEU A 504 15.14 -3.64 -1.24
N PRO A 505 14.70 -4.53 -2.12
CA PRO A 505 15.19 -5.90 -2.17
C PRO A 505 16.54 -5.97 -2.92
N TRP A 506 17.58 -5.38 -2.36
CA TRP A 506 18.91 -5.31 -2.93
C TRP A 506 19.48 -6.67 -3.29
N LEU A 507 19.04 -7.72 -2.62
CA LEU A 507 19.45 -9.09 -2.97
C LEU A 507 18.94 -9.55 -4.33
N PHE A 508 17.95 -8.90 -4.88
CA PHE A 508 17.48 -9.19 -6.23
C PHE A 508 18.20 -8.36 -7.30
N GLN A 509 19.19 -7.56 -6.92
CA GLN A 509 20.05 -6.83 -7.85
C GLN A 509 21.39 -7.54 -8.01
N LYS A 510 21.99 -7.43 -9.20
CA LYS A 510 23.30 -8.01 -9.50
C LYS A 510 24.40 -7.40 -8.62
N GLU A 511 24.32 -6.11 -8.39
CA GLU A 511 25.29 -5.37 -7.58
C GLU A 511 24.55 -4.52 -6.54
N ALA A 512 24.94 -4.67 -5.29
CA ALA A 512 24.44 -3.80 -4.23
C ALA A 512 25.08 -2.40 -4.36
N PRO A 513 24.36 -1.32 -3.97
CA PRO A 513 24.98 -0.01 -3.92
C PRO A 513 26.17 0.02 -2.97
N LYS A 514 27.12 0.92 -3.25
CA LYS A 514 28.33 1.09 -2.45
C LYS A 514 28.01 1.23 -0.96
N ASN A 515 28.76 0.52 -0.13
CA ASN A 515 28.61 0.50 1.32
C ASN A 515 27.26 -0.04 1.84
N TRP A 516 26.46 -0.68 1.00
CA TRP A 516 25.29 -1.42 1.47
C TRP A 516 25.76 -2.66 2.24
N PRO A 517 25.29 -2.89 3.49
CA PRO A 517 25.92 -3.91 4.35
C PRO A 517 25.53 -5.33 4.01
N ARG A 518 24.54 -5.50 3.16
CA ARG A 518 23.99 -6.80 2.90
C ARG A 518 24.25 -7.25 1.47
N THR A 519 25.02 -8.34 1.34
CA THR A 519 25.39 -8.93 0.05
C THR A 519 25.05 -10.41 -0.05
N THR A 520 24.70 -11.06 1.08
CA THR A 520 24.45 -12.50 1.15
C THR A 520 22.95 -12.80 1.26
N PRO A 521 22.45 -13.84 0.56
CA PRO A 521 21.10 -14.34 0.75
C PRO A 521 20.94 -14.95 2.16
N PRO A 522 19.71 -15.06 2.69
CA PRO A 522 19.45 -15.79 3.92
C PRO A 522 19.74 -17.27 3.76
N ASP A 523 20.08 -17.95 4.84
CA ASP A 523 20.31 -19.41 4.82
C ASP A 523 19.07 -20.19 4.45
N MET A 524 17.91 -19.68 4.81
CA MET A 524 16.62 -20.25 4.49
C MET A 524 15.59 -19.16 4.18
N TRP A 525 14.82 -19.36 3.14
CA TRP A 525 13.68 -18.52 2.81
C TRP A 525 12.39 -19.32 2.75
N ILE A 526 11.40 -18.91 3.55
CA ILE A 526 10.03 -19.46 3.51
C ILE A 526 9.17 -18.51 2.67
N CYS A 527 8.76 -18.96 1.51
CA CYS A 527 7.94 -18.23 0.55
C CYS A 527 6.49 -18.70 0.65
N CYS A 528 5.59 -17.82 1.07
CA CYS A 528 4.18 -18.13 1.27
C CYS A 528 3.27 -17.17 0.50
N ARG A 529 2.43 -17.69 -0.40
CA ARG A 529 1.40 -16.96 -1.13
C ARG A 529 1.91 -15.71 -1.87
N THR A 530 3.09 -15.80 -2.46
CA THR A 530 3.69 -14.73 -3.25
C THR A 530 4.49 -15.32 -4.42
N ASN A 531 4.64 -14.53 -5.49
CA ASN A 531 5.43 -14.91 -6.66
C ASN A 531 6.34 -13.73 -7.08
N PRO A 532 7.43 -13.47 -6.31
CA PRO A 532 8.30 -12.33 -6.55
C PRO A 532 8.99 -12.35 -7.91
N VAL A 533 9.22 -13.50 -8.53
CA VAL A 533 9.81 -13.60 -9.88
C VAL A 533 9.02 -12.81 -10.92
N ILE A 534 7.70 -12.71 -10.79
CA ILE A 534 6.88 -11.91 -11.70
C ILE A 534 6.32 -10.64 -11.07
N SER A 535 6.24 -10.57 -9.75
CA SER A 535 5.65 -9.43 -9.05
C SER A 535 6.65 -8.32 -8.71
N SER A 536 7.94 -8.61 -8.70
CA SER A 536 9.01 -7.63 -8.49
C SER A 536 9.51 -7.05 -9.81
N TRP A 537 10.13 -5.87 -9.76
CA TRP A 537 10.75 -5.25 -10.92
C TRP A 537 12.05 -5.95 -11.29
N ASN A 538 12.42 -5.80 -12.55
CA ASN A 538 13.49 -6.55 -13.17
C ASN A 538 13.30 -8.07 -12.95
N ALA A 539 12.13 -8.55 -13.33
CA ALA A 539 11.73 -9.95 -13.13
C ALA A 539 12.78 -10.98 -13.58
N PRO A 540 13.49 -10.80 -14.72
CA PRO A 540 14.57 -11.70 -15.11
C PRO A 540 15.73 -11.76 -14.11
N GLU A 541 16.12 -10.62 -13.54
CA GLU A 541 17.20 -10.56 -12.55
C GLU A 541 16.79 -11.19 -11.22
N VAL A 542 15.55 -11.00 -10.80
CA VAL A 542 15.00 -11.68 -9.62
C VAL A 542 15.11 -13.19 -9.76
N ALA A 543 14.79 -13.74 -10.94
CA ALA A 543 14.95 -15.17 -11.21
C ALA A 543 16.42 -15.63 -11.11
N ASN A 544 17.36 -14.84 -11.64
CA ASN A 544 18.79 -15.12 -11.54
C ASN A 544 19.25 -15.15 -10.07
N ARG A 545 18.84 -14.17 -9.29
CA ARG A 545 19.23 -14.06 -7.88
C ARG A 545 18.61 -15.14 -7.00
N LEU A 546 17.38 -15.57 -7.27
CA LEU A 546 16.77 -16.69 -6.54
C LEU A 546 17.49 -18.03 -6.77
N ALA A 547 18.16 -18.18 -7.90
CA ALA A 547 18.99 -19.34 -8.16
C ALA A 547 20.17 -19.48 -7.18
N GLU A 548 20.60 -18.39 -6.54
CA GLU A 548 21.70 -18.34 -5.57
C GLU A 548 21.27 -18.61 -4.14
N PHE A 549 19.95 -18.65 -3.85
CA PHE A 549 19.45 -18.88 -2.50
C PHE A 549 19.72 -20.30 -2.04
N PRO A 550 20.38 -20.48 -0.86
CA PRO A 550 20.80 -21.81 -0.40
C PRO A 550 19.64 -22.78 -0.20
N PHE A 551 18.53 -22.31 0.44
CA PHE A 551 17.40 -23.18 0.73
C PHE A 551 16.07 -22.39 0.69
N ILE A 552 15.15 -22.84 -0.14
CA ILE A 552 13.83 -22.22 -0.34
C ILE A 552 12.73 -23.24 -0.03
N VAL A 553 11.81 -22.87 0.86
CA VAL A 553 10.57 -23.60 1.13
C VAL A 553 9.41 -22.80 0.59
N ALA A 554 8.59 -23.36 -0.27
CA ALA A 554 7.44 -22.69 -0.83
C ALA A 554 6.12 -23.37 -0.47
N PHE A 555 5.18 -22.58 0.04
CA PHE A 555 3.77 -22.97 0.13
C PHE A 555 3.14 -22.81 -1.24
N ALA A 556 2.61 -23.89 -1.79
CA ALA A 556 2.18 -23.90 -3.17
C ALA A 556 0.92 -24.76 -3.39
N TYR A 557 -0.02 -24.25 -4.18
CA TYR A 557 -1.13 -25.07 -4.67
C TYR A 557 -0.94 -25.50 -6.13
N THR A 558 -0.21 -24.72 -6.93
CA THR A 558 0.29 -25.08 -8.27
C THR A 558 1.73 -24.65 -8.42
N MET A 559 2.40 -25.12 -9.44
CA MET A 559 3.68 -24.57 -9.85
C MET A 559 3.52 -23.12 -10.28
N ASP A 560 4.49 -22.27 -9.94
CA ASP A 560 4.66 -20.93 -10.44
C ASP A 560 6.15 -20.61 -10.65
N GLU A 561 6.46 -19.39 -11.06
CA GLU A 561 7.81 -18.96 -11.41
C GLU A 561 8.75 -18.97 -10.21
N THR A 562 8.25 -18.63 -9.02
CA THR A 562 9.03 -18.64 -7.77
C THR A 562 9.16 -20.05 -7.19
N ASN A 563 8.06 -20.82 -7.19
CA ASN A 563 8.06 -22.21 -6.72
C ASN A 563 9.02 -23.09 -7.52
N HIS A 564 9.30 -22.72 -8.76
CA HIS A 564 10.31 -23.38 -9.59
C HIS A 564 11.70 -23.41 -8.96
N PHE A 565 12.05 -22.41 -8.14
CA PHE A 565 13.35 -22.34 -7.45
C PHE A 565 13.35 -23.01 -6.06
N ALA A 566 12.21 -23.47 -5.56
CA ALA A 566 12.13 -24.06 -4.24
C ALA A 566 12.87 -25.39 -4.13
N ASP A 567 13.35 -25.70 -2.94
CA ASP A 567 13.93 -27.00 -2.57
C ASP A 567 12.87 -27.94 -2.03
N VAL A 568 11.86 -27.38 -1.31
CA VAL A 568 10.70 -28.10 -0.81
C VAL A 568 9.42 -27.37 -1.16
N LEU A 569 8.46 -28.08 -1.73
CA LEU A 569 7.11 -27.60 -1.97
C LEU A 569 6.15 -28.21 -0.96
N LEU A 570 5.37 -27.35 -0.30
CA LEU A 570 4.37 -27.73 0.69
C LEU A 570 2.97 -27.40 0.13
N PRO A 571 2.15 -28.40 -0.23
CA PRO A 571 0.81 -28.16 -0.79
C PRO A 571 -0.15 -27.73 0.32
N GLU A 572 -0.49 -26.45 0.34
CA GLU A 572 -1.53 -25.94 1.25
C GLU A 572 -2.94 -26.19 0.72
N SER A 573 -3.88 -26.39 1.65
CA SER A 573 -5.31 -26.47 1.35
C SER A 573 -5.80 -25.16 0.77
N THR A 574 -6.67 -25.21 -0.25
CA THR A 574 -7.24 -24.01 -0.87
C THR A 574 -8.34 -23.35 -0.01
N ASP A 575 -8.86 -22.22 -0.47
CA ASP A 575 -9.85 -21.46 0.26
C ASP A 575 -11.12 -22.23 0.62
N LEU A 576 -11.54 -23.20 -0.20
CA LEU A 576 -12.74 -24.02 0.06
C LEU A 576 -12.48 -25.22 0.97
N GLU A 577 -11.22 -25.48 1.31
CA GLU A 577 -10.74 -26.65 2.04
C GLU A 577 -10.17 -26.32 3.43
N SER A 578 -10.17 -25.05 3.82
CA SER A 578 -9.53 -24.57 5.06
C SER A 578 -10.46 -23.72 5.91
N THR A 579 -10.22 -23.71 7.23
CA THR A 579 -11.00 -22.90 8.17
C THR A 579 -10.15 -21.75 8.71
N GLN A 580 -10.71 -20.53 8.67
CA GLN A 580 -10.10 -19.36 9.26
C GLN A 580 -11.14 -18.34 9.65
N LEU A 581 -10.93 -17.65 10.77
CA LEU A 581 -11.71 -16.47 11.15
C LEU A 581 -10.91 -15.22 10.85
N ILE A 582 -11.50 -14.26 10.15
CA ILE A 582 -10.84 -12.97 9.92
C ILE A 582 -11.68 -11.82 10.44
N ARG A 583 -11.00 -10.76 10.82
CA ARG A 583 -11.65 -9.50 11.13
C ARG A 583 -12.12 -8.81 9.85
N ILE A 584 -13.33 -8.27 9.87
CA ILE A 584 -13.93 -7.50 8.79
C ILE A 584 -14.42 -6.14 9.31
N GLY A 585 -14.69 -5.23 8.39
CA GLY A 585 -15.11 -3.87 8.76
C GLY A 585 -13.92 -2.90 8.85
N GLY A 586 -14.15 -1.74 9.43
CA GLY A 586 -13.17 -0.65 9.36
C GLY A 586 -12.96 -0.21 7.93
N THR A 587 -11.73 -0.20 7.46
CA THR A 587 -11.40 0.30 6.13
C THR A 587 -10.61 -0.66 5.29
N LYS A 588 -10.65 -0.42 3.97
CA LYS A 588 -9.77 -0.95 2.96
C LYS A 588 -8.91 0.16 2.36
N PHE A 589 -7.96 -0.18 1.49
CA PHE A 589 -6.98 0.72 0.91
C PHE A 589 -7.53 2.04 0.34
N SER A 590 -8.62 2.04 -0.36
CA SER A 590 -9.17 3.22 -1.02
C SER A 590 -10.63 3.48 -0.67
N GLN A 591 -11.11 2.87 0.39
CA GLN A 591 -12.48 2.97 0.81
C GLN A 591 -12.55 3.16 2.31
N ASN A 592 -13.07 4.30 2.73
CA ASN A 592 -13.50 4.49 4.10
C ASN A 592 -14.66 3.58 4.36
N TYR A 593 -14.71 3.21 5.52
CA TYR A 593 -15.70 2.68 6.39
C TYR A 593 -16.80 1.82 5.80
N TRP A 594 -16.98 0.79 6.51
CA TRP A 594 -18.19 0.10 6.71
C TRP A 594 -18.81 0.61 8.01
N HIS A 595 -20.14 0.80 8.05
CA HIS A 595 -20.83 1.11 9.30
C HIS A 595 -20.84 -0.06 10.29
N HIS A 596 -20.10 -1.11 9.99
CA HIS A 596 -20.06 -2.35 10.75
C HIS A 596 -18.60 -2.78 10.91
N GLU A 597 -18.34 -3.39 12.05
CA GLU A 597 -17.13 -4.16 12.29
C GLU A 597 -17.50 -5.55 12.78
N GLY A 598 -16.62 -6.50 12.63
CA GLY A 598 -16.88 -7.84 13.12
C GLY A 598 -15.90 -8.88 12.63
N TRP A 599 -16.38 -10.09 12.57
CA TRP A 599 -15.62 -11.26 12.17
C TRP A 599 -16.40 -12.11 11.18
N ALA A 600 -15.71 -12.69 10.23
CA ALA A 600 -16.28 -13.60 9.26
C ALA A 600 -15.45 -14.88 9.17
N ILE A 601 -16.11 -16.00 8.97
CA ILE A 601 -15.47 -17.29 8.81
C ILE A 601 -15.29 -17.64 7.33
N ARG A 602 -14.16 -18.22 7.03
CA ARG A 602 -13.96 -19.12 5.90
C ARG A 602 -13.90 -20.52 6.49
N GLN A 603 -14.68 -21.44 5.99
CA GLN A 603 -14.79 -22.79 6.53
C GLN A 603 -14.59 -23.83 5.43
N LYS A 604 -14.29 -25.04 5.82
CA LYS A 604 -14.23 -26.18 4.90
C LYS A 604 -15.60 -26.41 4.26
N ALA A 605 -15.80 -25.94 3.03
CA ALA A 605 -16.98 -26.25 2.24
C ALA A 605 -16.95 -27.72 1.77
N ILE A 606 -15.73 -28.21 1.50
CA ILE A 606 -15.43 -29.58 1.13
C ILE A 606 -14.24 -30.09 1.97
N GLU A 607 -14.11 -31.40 2.08
CA GLU A 607 -12.91 -31.99 2.65
C GLU A 607 -11.69 -31.69 1.78
N PRO A 608 -10.50 -31.54 2.38
CA PRO A 608 -9.27 -31.31 1.64
C PRO A 608 -9.05 -32.35 0.55
N LEU A 609 -8.79 -31.86 -0.66
CA LEU A 609 -8.46 -32.72 -1.79
C LEU A 609 -6.96 -33.08 -1.72
N HIS A 610 -6.66 -34.30 -2.06
CA HIS A 610 -5.28 -34.81 -2.09
C HIS A 610 -4.63 -34.83 -0.69
N ASP A 611 -3.32 -34.98 -0.66
CA ASP A 611 -2.52 -34.91 0.56
C ASP A 611 -2.07 -33.45 0.86
N THR A 612 -3.07 -32.58 1.03
CA THR A 612 -2.83 -31.15 1.36
C THR A 612 -3.12 -30.87 2.83
N MET A 613 -2.53 -29.82 3.38
CA MET A 613 -2.63 -29.47 4.80
C MET A 613 -3.00 -27.98 4.99
N ASP A 614 -3.73 -27.67 6.06
CA ASP A 614 -4.03 -26.27 6.43
C ASP A 614 -2.74 -25.54 6.80
N ILE A 615 -2.65 -24.26 6.41
CA ILE A 615 -1.47 -23.43 6.69
C ILE A 615 -1.13 -23.37 8.17
N SER A 616 -2.14 -23.34 9.06
CA SER A 616 -1.92 -23.27 10.51
C SER A 616 -1.32 -24.56 11.04
N ASP A 617 -1.75 -25.72 10.49
CA ASP A 617 -1.20 -27.02 10.88
C ASP A 617 0.24 -27.19 10.36
N ILE A 618 0.55 -26.72 9.14
CA ILE A 618 1.93 -26.70 8.63
C ILE A 618 2.83 -25.85 9.54
N VAL A 619 2.36 -24.66 9.92
CA VAL A 619 3.13 -23.73 10.77
C VAL A 619 3.29 -24.26 12.19
N ALA A 620 2.26 -24.92 12.74
CA ALA A 620 2.35 -25.61 14.03
C ALA A 620 3.45 -26.69 14.01
N ARG A 621 3.55 -27.47 12.91
CA ARG A 621 4.64 -28.42 12.72
C ARG A 621 6.01 -27.76 12.63
N PHE A 622 6.13 -26.58 12.01
CA PHE A 622 7.39 -25.83 12.06
C PHE A 622 7.79 -25.44 13.48
N ALA A 623 6.83 -25.09 14.33
CA ALA A 623 7.09 -24.79 15.73
C ALA A 623 7.57 -26.04 16.50
N VAL A 624 6.99 -27.22 16.23
CA VAL A 624 7.46 -28.52 16.75
C VAL A 624 8.90 -28.78 16.35
N GLU A 625 9.17 -28.73 15.05
CA GLU A 625 10.49 -29.02 14.50
C GLU A 625 11.57 -28.03 14.99
N ALA A 626 11.20 -26.79 15.24
CA ALA A 626 12.09 -25.78 15.78
C ALA A 626 12.23 -25.84 17.32
N GLY A 627 11.47 -26.68 18.03
CA GLY A 627 11.46 -26.74 19.49
C GLY A 627 10.85 -25.51 20.15
N LEU A 628 9.81 -24.91 19.55
CA LEU A 628 9.19 -23.63 19.93
C LEU A 628 7.70 -23.76 20.30
N VAL A 629 7.23 -24.93 20.67
CA VAL A 629 5.80 -25.16 20.92
C VAL A 629 5.26 -24.21 21.99
N THR A 630 5.95 -24.10 23.11
CA THR A 630 5.53 -23.25 24.24
C THR A 630 5.44 -21.76 23.83
N GLU A 631 6.46 -21.25 23.18
CA GLU A 631 6.52 -19.86 22.73
C GLU A 631 5.48 -19.58 21.63
N TYR A 632 5.27 -20.53 20.74
CA TYR A 632 4.29 -20.45 19.66
C TYR A 632 2.87 -20.37 20.21
N VAL A 633 2.49 -21.27 21.13
CA VAL A 633 1.16 -21.24 21.73
C VAL A 633 0.97 -20.02 22.63
N ALA A 634 1.97 -19.63 23.40
CA ALA A 634 1.96 -18.40 24.17
C ALA A 634 1.78 -17.16 23.27
N ALA A 635 2.38 -17.18 22.07
CA ALA A 635 2.17 -16.13 21.08
C ALA A 635 0.73 -16.10 20.54
N ILE A 636 0.11 -17.25 20.28
CA ILE A 636 -1.32 -17.34 19.92
C ILE A 636 -2.17 -16.75 21.06
N ASN A 637 -2.00 -17.22 22.29
CA ASN A 637 -2.76 -16.76 23.45
C ASN A 637 -2.63 -15.24 23.66
N SER A 638 -1.47 -14.67 23.36
CA SER A 638 -1.24 -13.21 23.46
C SER A 638 -1.81 -12.39 22.28
N GLY A 639 -2.41 -13.04 21.29
CA GLY A 639 -3.06 -12.38 20.15
C GLY A 639 -2.20 -12.18 18.92
N ALA A 640 -1.10 -12.91 18.76
CA ALA A 640 -0.31 -12.86 17.52
C ALA A 640 -1.12 -13.29 16.29
N GLY A 641 -2.15 -14.13 16.46
CA GLY A 641 -3.14 -14.48 15.43
C GLY A 641 -4.28 -13.46 15.23
N GLY A 642 -4.22 -12.29 15.86
CA GLY A 642 -5.18 -11.20 15.68
C GLY A 642 -6.19 -10.96 16.82
N THR A 643 -6.42 -11.95 17.69
CA THR A 643 -7.28 -11.84 18.87
C THR A 643 -6.57 -12.43 20.07
N ARG A 644 -6.56 -11.72 21.19
CA ARG A 644 -6.06 -12.28 22.47
C ARG A 644 -7.03 -13.33 22.95
N LEU A 645 -6.50 -14.47 23.39
CA LEU A 645 -7.31 -15.55 23.98
C LEU A 645 -7.43 -15.41 25.50
N VAL A 646 -6.62 -14.55 26.10
CA VAL A 646 -6.65 -14.26 27.54
C VAL A 646 -6.69 -12.76 27.76
N ARG A 647 -7.60 -12.33 28.64
CA ARG A 647 -7.65 -11.01 29.29
C ARG A 647 -7.97 -11.23 30.77
N GLU A 648 -6.98 -11.03 31.62
CA GLU A 648 -7.00 -11.37 33.04
C GLU A 648 -8.23 -10.90 33.80
N ASP A 649 -8.78 -9.75 33.40
CA ASP A 649 -9.97 -9.14 34.05
C ASP A 649 -11.30 -9.51 33.37
N LYS A 650 -11.28 -10.30 32.29
CA LYS A 650 -12.47 -10.50 31.44
C LYS A 650 -12.75 -11.96 31.07
N TYR A 651 -11.79 -12.65 30.49
CA TYR A 651 -11.97 -14.01 30.02
C TYR A 651 -10.64 -14.77 29.87
N ASP A 652 -10.73 -16.09 29.89
CA ASP A 652 -9.64 -17.00 29.59
C ASP A 652 -10.14 -18.12 28.66
N PHE A 653 -9.71 -18.04 27.40
CA PHE A 653 -9.88 -19.04 26.35
C PHE A 653 -8.52 -19.54 25.88
N SER A 654 -7.52 -19.55 26.79
CA SER A 654 -6.17 -19.93 26.44
C SER A 654 -6.03 -21.39 26.05
N LEU A 655 -5.14 -21.63 25.08
CA LEU A 655 -4.70 -22.96 24.70
C LEU A 655 -3.56 -23.39 25.63
N PRO A 656 -3.48 -24.71 26.00
CA PRO A 656 -2.36 -25.25 26.75
C PRO A 656 -1.03 -25.02 26.01
N THR A 657 -0.01 -24.49 26.70
CA THR A 657 1.28 -24.13 26.06
C THR A 657 2.24 -25.27 25.86
N ASP A 658 1.96 -26.42 26.41
CA ASP A 658 2.76 -27.66 26.33
C ASP A 658 2.23 -28.65 25.27
N GLU A 659 1.10 -28.28 24.61
CA GLU A 659 0.50 -29.08 23.54
C GLU A 659 0.48 -28.32 22.22
N VAL A 660 0.57 -29.04 21.11
CA VAL A 660 0.46 -28.47 19.76
C VAL A 660 -1.01 -28.44 19.34
N PRO A 661 -1.64 -27.27 19.24
CA PRO A 661 -3.04 -27.19 18.86
C PRO A 661 -3.23 -27.48 17.37
N THR A 662 -4.33 -28.12 17.02
CA THR A 662 -4.82 -28.18 15.64
C THR A 662 -5.37 -26.81 15.22
N SER A 663 -5.45 -26.58 13.90
CA SER A 663 -6.09 -25.36 13.39
C SER A 663 -7.52 -25.18 13.89
N GLU A 664 -8.29 -26.26 14.03
CA GLU A 664 -9.68 -26.20 14.54
C GLU A 664 -9.73 -25.77 16.00
N GLN A 665 -8.83 -26.30 16.86
CA GLN A 665 -8.74 -25.87 18.25
C GLN A 665 -8.38 -24.39 18.37
N VAL A 666 -7.48 -23.91 17.55
CA VAL A 666 -7.13 -22.47 17.53
C VAL A 666 -8.35 -21.63 17.16
N TRP A 667 -9.05 -22.00 16.09
CA TRP A 667 -10.21 -21.21 15.63
C TRP A 667 -11.42 -21.34 16.56
N GLU A 668 -11.58 -22.44 17.28
CA GLU A 668 -12.58 -22.60 18.33
C GLU A 668 -12.41 -21.50 19.40
N GLU A 669 -11.21 -21.35 19.96
CA GLU A 669 -10.95 -20.38 21.01
C GLU A 669 -10.90 -18.93 20.47
N VAL A 670 -10.43 -18.74 19.25
CA VAL A 670 -10.49 -17.42 18.57
C VAL A 670 -11.94 -16.98 18.37
N CYS A 671 -12.85 -17.88 17.99
CA CYS A 671 -14.29 -17.56 17.84
C CYS A 671 -14.89 -17.09 19.17
N LYS A 672 -14.61 -17.78 20.27
CA LYS A 672 -15.09 -17.40 21.62
C LYS A 672 -14.57 -16.02 22.04
N ALA A 673 -13.26 -15.82 21.90
CA ALA A 673 -12.65 -14.54 22.26
C ALA A 673 -13.14 -13.39 21.37
N ALA A 674 -13.26 -13.63 20.05
CA ALA A 674 -13.71 -12.63 19.09
C ALA A 674 -15.17 -12.20 19.32
N SER A 675 -16.06 -13.14 19.58
CA SER A 675 -17.47 -12.86 19.86
C SER A 675 -17.65 -12.17 21.21
N TRP A 676 -16.90 -12.59 22.22
CA TRP A 676 -16.90 -11.92 23.52
C TRP A 676 -16.46 -10.44 23.40
N ASP A 677 -15.33 -10.20 22.73
CA ASP A 677 -14.82 -8.83 22.54
C ASP A 677 -15.80 -7.97 21.73
N LEU A 678 -16.37 -8.52 20.65
CA LEU A 678 -17.27 -7.77 19.78
C LEU A 678 -18.59 -7.42 20.50
N SER A 679 -19.13 -8.34 21.30
CA SER A 679 -20.36 -8.15 22.07
C SER A 679 -20.16 -7.44 23.41
N GLU A 680 -18.92 -7.11 23.78
CA GLU A 680 -18.58 -6.53 25.08
C GLU A 680 -18.97 -7.45 26.26
N GLY A 681 -18.78 -8.76 26.06
CA GLY A 681 -19.07 -9.78 27.06
C GLY A 681 -20.51 -10.27 27.15
N ARG A 682 -21.38 -9.85 26.22
CA ARG A 682 -22.79 -10.27 26.22
C ARG A 682 -23.01 -11.63 25.61
N GLU A 683 -22.13 -12.02 24.65
CA GLU A 683 -22.28 -13.26 23.90
C GLU A 683 -20.92 -13.93 23.74
N VAL A 684 -20.93 -15.27 23.78
CA VAL A 684 -19.77 -16.11 23.46
C VAL A 684 -20.23 -17.16 22.45
N HIS A 685 -19.60 -17.16 21.29
CA HIS A 685 -19.92 -18.07 20.22
C HIS A 685 -18.70 -18.92 19.85
N ASP A 686 -18.93 -20.21 19.67
CA ASP A 686 -17.95 -21.21 19.28
C ASP A 686 -17.76 -21.28 17.75
N LEU A 687 -16.89 -22.15 17.31
CA LEU A 687 -16.63 -22.37 15.88
C LEU A 687 -17.89 -22.86 15.14
N ALA A 688 -18.69 -23.75 15.76
CA ALA A 688 -19.90 -24.29 15.16
C ALA A 688 -20.92 -23.20 14.87
N TRP A 689 -21.08 -22.23 15.79
CA TRP A 689 -21.95 -21.09 15.58
C TRP A 689 -21.50 -20.25 14.37
N PHE A 690 -20.21 -19.94 14.27
CA PHE A 690 -19.68 -19.20 13.11
C PHE A 690 -19.82 -19.98 11.82
N GLN A 691 -19.68 -21.30 11.85
CA GLN A 691 -19.90 -22.17 10.67
C GLN A 691 -21.35 -22.13 10.18
N GLU A 692 -22.30 -22.02 11.08
CA GLU A 692 -23.71 -21.91 10.74
C GLU A 692 -24.08 -20.50 10.22
N HIS A 693 -23.61 -19.45 10.91
CA HIS A 693 -24.02 -18.05 10.63
C HIS A 693 -23.12 -17.34 9.64
N GLY A 694 -21.85 -17.72 9.52
CA GLY A 694 -20.86 -17.18 8.59
C GLY A 694 -20.13 -15.93 9.08
N PHE A 695 -20.75 -15.12 9.94
CA PHE A 695 -20.18 -13.87 10.45
C PHE A 695 -20.89 -13.39 11.69
N MET A 696 -20.23 -12.49 12.42
CA MET A 696 -20.80 -11.68 13.49
C MET A 696 -20.43 -10.22 13.27
N LEU A 697 -21.41 -9.32 13.23
CA LEU A 697 -21.23 -7.90 12.99
C LEU A 697 -21.78 -7.06 14.13
N LYS A 698 -21.17 -5.91 14.36
CA LYS A 698 -21.58 -4.85 15.26
C LYS A 698 -21.58 -3.53 14.51
N ASP A 699 -22.64 -2.74 14.70
CA ASP A 699 -22.68 -1.36 14.21
C ASP A 699 -21.71 -0.49 15.01
N PHE A 700 -21.17 0.52 14.40
CA PHE A 700 -20.43 1.56 15.10
C PHE A 700 -20.87 2.94 14.65
N ARG A 701 -20.55 3.94 15.48
CA ARG A 701 -21.03 5.29 15.29
C ARG A 701 -20.36 5.98 14.12
N GLU A 702 -21.12 6.71 13.32
CA GLU A 702 -20.59 7.45 12.18
C GLU A 702 -19.59 8.53 12.60
N ILE A 703 -19.83 9.20 13.75
CA ILE A 703 -18.97 10.25 14.27
C ILE A 703 -17.51 9.76 14.47
N ASP A 704 -17.30 8.48 14.78
CA ASP A 704 -15.98 7.92 15.01
C ASP A 704 -15.12 7.84 13.74
N TRP A 705 -15.68 8.11 12.58
CA TRP A 705 -14.92 8.26 11.32
C TRP A 705 -14.16 9.57 11.25
N TYR A 706 -14.57 10.60 11.93
CA TYR A 706 -14.02 11.94 11.84
C TYR A 706 -13.06 12.22 12.99
N LEU A 707 -11.80 12.57 12.67
CA LEU A 707 -10.86 12.98 13.72
C LEU A 707 -11.09 14.41 14.22
N HIS A 708 -11.78 15.23 13.45
CA HIS A 708 -11.96 16.64 13.75
C HIS A 708 -12.41 16.92 15.20
N PRO A 709 -13.42 16.24 15.76
CA PRO A 709 -13.82 16.48 17.14
C PRO A 709 -12.72 16.20 18.15
N ALA A 710 -11.95 15.11 17.95
CA ALA A 710 -10.88 14.74 18.86
C ALA A 710 -9.71 15.73 18.79
N MET A 711 -9.39 16.22 17.60
CA MET A 711 -8.35 17.23 17.41
C MET A 711 -8.75 18.56 18.03
N GLU A 712 -10.00 18.96 17.83
CA GLU A 712 -10.54 20.20 18.40
C GLU A 712 -10.49 20.19 19.93
N ASN A 713 -11.00 19.12 20.55
CA ASN A 713 -11.04 18.96 22.00
C ASN A 713 -9.66 18.97 22.66
N GLN A 714 -8.61 18.61 21.91
CA GLN A 714 -7.24 18.57 22.41
C GLN A 714 -6.40 19.78 21.95
N GLY A 715 -6.97 20.69 21.17
CA GLY A 715 -6.23 21.85 20.63
C GLY A 715 -5.14 21.47 19.64
N LEU A 716 -5.27 20.34 18.95
CA LEU A 716 -4.27 19.84 18.01
C LEU A 716 -4.28 20.62 16.70
N ARG A 717 -3.09 20.69 16.09
CA ARG A 717 -2.85 21.32 14.80
C ARG A 717 -2.27 20.35 13.80
N TYR A 718 -2.59 20.53 12.52
CA TYR A 718 -1.87 19.90 11.43
C TYR A 718 -0.52 20.57 11.23
N GLU A 719 0.54 19.80 11.04
CA GLU A 719 1.84 20.32 10.59
C GLU A 719 1.78 20.61 9.10
N PHE A 720 1.03 21.63 8.73
CA PHE A 720 0.78 22.04 7.36
C PHE A 720 0.56 23.56 7.30
N PRO A 721 1.06 24.23 6.27
CA PRO A 721 1.76 23.74 5.07
C PRO A 721 3.23 23.35 5.29
N TYR A 722 3.86 23.76 6.37
CA TYR A 722 5.30 23.73 6.59
C TYR A 722 5.76 22.44 7.27
N GLN A 723 6.78 21.78 6.70
CA GLN A 723 7.16 20.40 7.03
C GLN A 723 8.44 20.31 7.88
N GLU A 724 8.44 20.90 9.09
CA GLU A 724 9.66 20.93 9.91
C GLU A 724 10.16 19.54 10.32
N ARG A 725 9.26 18.65 10.79
CA ARG A 725 9.66 17.33 11.28
C ARG A 725 10.22 16.43 10.20
N LEU A 726 9.60 16.42 9.02
CA LEU A 726 10.09 15.61 7.91
C LEU A 726 11.42 16.14 7.39
N THR A 727 11.58 17.45 7.28
CA THR A 727 12.85 18.07 6.91
C THR A 727 13.96 17.72 7.89
N ARG A 728 13.67 17.77 9.21
CA ARG A 728 14.61 17.38 10.26
C ARG A 728 15.07 15.94 10.08
N HIS A 729 14.14 15.00 9.94
CA HIS A 729 14.49 13.59 9.74
C HIS A 729 15.29 13.33 8.46
N GLY A 730 14.96 14.03 7.38
CA GLY A 730 15.71 13.92 6.13
C GLY A 730 17.17 14.37 6.30
N ARG A 731 17.40 15.49 6.98
CA ARG A 731 18.76 16.01 7.25
C ARG A 731 19.54 15.14 8.23
N GLU A 732 18.93 14.70 9.33
CA GLU A 732 19.54 13.78 10.28
C GLU A 732 19.94 12.46 9.61
N LEU A 733 19.08 11.91 8.76
CA LEU A 733 19.36 10.68 8.02
C LEU A 733 20.48 10.89 7.00
N SER A 734 20.45 12.00 6.26
CA SER A 734 21.51 12.39 5.32
C SER A 734 22.89 12.43 6.01
N HIS A 735 22.97 13.09 7.17
CA HIS A 735 24.21 13.16 7.95
C HIS A 735 24.69 11.76 8.39
N ARG A 736 23.82 10.95 8.97
CA ARG A 736 24.15 9.60 9.44
C ARG A 736 24.57 8.65 8.31
N LEU A 737 23.96 8.76 7.14
CA LEU A 737 24.37 7.97 5.97
C LEU A 737 25.73 8.43 5.45
N GLY A 738 26.02 9.75 5.50
CA GLY A 738 27.33 10.31 5.16
C GLY A 738 28.44 9.79 6.07
N GLU A 739 28.19 9.65 7.38
CA GLU A 739 29.17 9.10 8.33
C GLU A 739 29.62 7.67 8.00
N ILE A 740 28.76 6.87 7.40
CA ILE A 740 29.06 5.50 6.96
C ILE A 740 29.40 5.40 5.46
N GLY A 741 29.57 6.54 4.79
CA GLY A 741 29.96 6.64 3.39
C GLY A 741 28.87 6.26 2.39
N ILE A 742 27.59 6.36 2.76
CA ILE A 742 26.45 6.20 1.87
C ILE A 742 26.00 7.58 1.38
N GLU A 743 26.38 7.91 0.16
CA GLU A 743 26.06 9.18 -0.50
C GLU A 743 25.00 9.05 -1.61
N TRP A 744 24.76 7.86 -2.07
CA TRP A 744 23.86 7.58 -3.22
C TRP A 744 22.37 7.75 -2.91
N TRP A 745 22.00 8.03 -1.66
CA TRP A 745 20.61 8.30 -1.24
C TRP A 745 20.32 9.80 -1.01
N GLN A 746 21.31 10.66 -1.15
CA GLN A 746 21.18 12.09 -0.80
C GLN A 746 20.16 12.81 -1.69
N GLU A 747 20.09 12.43 -2.97
CA GLU A 747 19.12 13.03 -3.89
C GLU A 747 17.67 12.75 -3.50
N GLN A 748 17.36 11.54 -3.03
CA GLN A 748 16.07 11.17 -2.54
C GLN A 748 15.73 11.90 -1.23
N LEU A 749 16.68 11.97 -0.30
CA LEU A 749 16.48 12.67 0.97
C LEU A 749 16.25 14.16 0.80
N ALA A 750 16.76 14.75 -0.28
CA ALA A 750 16.50 16.14 -0.62
C ALA A 750 15.03 16.45 -0.98
N GLU A 751 14.14 15.45 -1.11
CA GLU A 751 12.69 15.68 -1.19
C GLU A 751 12.10 16.20 0.13
N TYR A 752 12.76 15.94 1.26
CA TYR A 752 12.31 16.42 2.57
C TYR A 752 12.69 17.88 2.77
N GLU A 753 11.96 18.77 2.11
CA GLU A 753 12.05 20.21 2.25
C GLU A 753 10.94 20.75 3.16
N PHE A 754 11.15 21.92 3.74
CA PHE A 754 10.13 22.61 4.53
C PHE A 754 8.83 22.85 3.74
N LEU A 755 9.00 23.19 2.46
CA LEU A 755 7.95 23.29 1.45
C LEU A 755 8.46 22.55 0.22
N PRO A 756 7.89 21.39 -0.11
CA PRO A 756 8.37 20.57 -1.21
C PRO A 756 8.31 21.27 -2.56
N SER A 757 9.40 21.19 -3.31
CA SER A 757 9.53 21.72 -4.66
C SER A 757 9.12 20.68 -5.71
N TYR A 758 8.68 21.18 -6.88
CA TYR A 758 8.45 20.31 -8.02
C TYR A 758 9.80 19.78 -8.57
N ARG A 759 9.87 18.48 -8.78
CA ARG A 759 11.07 17.79 -9.31
C ARG A 759 10.68 16.99 -10.55
N PRO A 760 11.11 17.40 -11.77
CA PRO A 760 10.76 16.72 -13.00
C PRO A 760 11.32 15.29 -13.05
N TYR A 761 10.51 14.32 -13.42
CA TYR A 761 10.99 12.95 -13.68
C TYR A 761 11.95 12.88 -14.87
N ALA A 762 11.84 13.82 -15.80
CA ALA A 762 12.70 13.89 -16.96
C ALA A 762 14.20 13.96 -16.58
N ASP A 763 14.55 14.70 -15.54
CA ASP A 763 15.94 14.85 -15.09
C ASP A 763 16.51 13.54 -14.56
N ILE A 764 15.72 12.80 -13.78
CA ILE A 764 16.08 11.45 -13.31
C ILE A 764 16.28 10.50 -14.48
N TRP A 765 15.38 10.55 -15.46
CA TRP A 765 15.46 9.68 -16.63
C TRP A 765 16.71 9.93 -17.47
N LEU A 766 17.08 11.18 -17.69
CA LEU A 766 18.28 11.54 -18.44
C LEU A 766 19.53 10.92 -17.80
N ASN A 767 19.68 11.09 -16.49
CA ASN A 767 20.79 10.56 -15.71
C ASN A 767 20.81 9.03 -15.73
N TYR A 768 19.66 8.41 -15.52
CA TYR A 768 19.49 6.96 -15.51
C TYR A 768 19.85 6.32 -16.86
N ALA A 769 19.34 6.85 -17.97
CA ALA A 769 19.63 6.34 -19.30
C ALA A 769 21.12 6.48 -19.67
N ALA A 770 21.74 7.61 -19.29
CA ALA A 770 23.15 7.86 -19.53
C ALA A 770 24.08 6.83 -18.86
N GLU A 771 23.73 6.34 -17.68
CA GLU A 771 24.49 5.29 -16.98
C GLU A 771 24.53 3.96 -17.74
N TYR A 772 23.48 3.66 -18.50
CA TYR A 772 23.44 2.50 -19.37
C TYR A 772 24.03 2.77 -20.75
N GLY A 773 24.62 3.96 -20.96
CA GLY A 773 25.16 4.36 -22.26
C GLY A 773 24.11 4.43 -23.36
N ARG A 774 22.89 4.80 -23.01
CA ARG A 774 21.74 4.89 -23.91
C ARG A 774 21.34 6.33 -24.12
N ASP A 775 20.86 6.62 -25.33
CA ASP A 775 20.23 7.89 -25.65
C ASP A 775 18.82 7.90 -25.03
N PRO A 776 18.48 8.83 -24.14
CA PRO A 776 17.14 8.89 -23.54
C PRO A 776 16.02 9.11 -24.59
N ASP A 777 16.31 9.76 -25.70
CA ASP A 777 15.35 10.04 -26.79
C ASP A 777 14.97 8.79 -27.58
N ASP A 778 15.75 7.71 -27.49
CA ASP A 778 15.41 6.41 -28.06
C ASP A 778 14.16 5.77 -27.39
N TYR A 779 13.72 6.27 -26.24
CA TYR A 779 12.63 5.71 -25.44
C TYR A 779 11.43 6.67 -25.33
N PRO A 780 10.72 6.93 -26.42
CA PRO A 780 9.71 8.00 -26.49
C PRO A 780 8.40 7.67 -25.76
N PHE A 781 8.17 6.41 -25.37
CA PHE A 781 6.92 6.01 -24.72
C PHE A 781 7.07 5.90 -23.20
N TRP A 782 5.99 6.21 -22.52
CA TRP A 782 5.77 5.89 -21.12
C TRP A 782 5.05 4.54 -21.01
N ALA A 783 5.76 3.51 -20.58
CA ALA A 783 5.12 2.26 -20.19
C ALA A 783 4.50 2.40 -18.81
N VAL A 784 3.20 2.16 -18.71
CA VAL A 784 2.43 2.24 -17.47
C VAL A 784 1.58 0.98 -17.29
N THR A 785 1.13 0.73 -16.06
CA THR A 785 0.22 -0.38 -15.78
C THR A 785 -1.08 0.09 -15.16
N ALA A 786 -2.14 -0.68 -15.37
CA ALA A 786 -3.41 -0.50 -14.71
C ALA A 786 -3.93 -1.82 -14.14
N ARG A 787 -4.84 -1.74 -13.19
CA ARG A 787 -5.53 -2.90 -12.64
C ARG A 787 -6.81 -3.18 -13.42
N SER A 788 -7.21 -4.44 -13.43
CA SER A 788 -8.49 -4.87 -13.94
C SER A 788 -9.32 -5.53 -12.84
N MET A 789 -10.62 -5.61 -13.05
CA MET A 789 -11.50 -6.31 -12.12
C MET A 789 -11.24 -7.82 -12.09
N GLN A 790 -10.85 -8.40 -13.23
CA GLN A 790 -10.67 -9.84 -13.41
C GLN A 790 -9.39 -10.34 -12.75
N TYR A 791 -8.31 -9.59 -12.88
CA TYR A 791 -7.00 -10.03 -12.42
C TYR A 791 -6.60 -9.36 -11.10
N ALA A 792 -6.26 -10.16 -10.12
CA ALA A 792 -5.66 -9.73 -8.87
C ALA A 792 -4.14 -9.92 -8.95
N TRP A 793 -3.39 -8.88 -9.23
CA TRP A 793 -1.91 -8.90 -9.33
C TRP A 793 -1.32 -9.98 -10.25
N GLY A 794 -2.04 -10.47 -11.20
CA GLY A 794 -1.64 -11.63 -12.00
C GLY A 794 -1.86 -12.99 -11.36
N ALA A 795 -2.13 -13.06 -10.07
CA ALA A 795 -2.20 -14.31 -9.30
C ALA A 795 -3.27 -15.30 -9.79
N ASN A 796 -4.36 -14.79 -10.35
CA ASN A 796 -5.46 -15.61 -10.87
C ASN A 796 -5.44 -15.77 -12.41
N ALA A 797 -4.35 -15.40 -13.06
CA ALA A 797 -4.16 -15.67 -14.50
C ALA A 797 -4.10 -17.17 -14.82
N GLY A 798 -3.75 -17.99 -13.84
CA GLY A 798 -3.81 -19.46 -13.93
C GLY A 798 -5.22 -20.07 -13.81
N ILE A 799 -6.28 -19.26 -13.74
CA ILE A 799 -7.68 -19.72 -13.64
C ILE A 799 -8.40 -19.51 -14.98
N PRO A 800 -8.78 -20.58 -15.71
CA PRO A 800 -9.32 -20.47 -17.07
C PRO A 800 -10.55 -19.59 -17.22
N VAL A 801 -11.53 -19.67 -16.31
CA VAL A 801 -12.75 -18.85 -16.39
C VAL A 801 -12.45 -17.35 -16.28
N ILE A 802 -11.45 -16.96 -15.51
CA ILE A 802 -11.03 -15.56 -15.40
C ILE A 802 -10.46 -15.06 -16.73
N ASN A 803 -9.65 -15.88 -17.40
CA ASN A 803 -9.08 -15.56 -18.69
C ASN A 803 -10.16 -15.50 -19.80
N GLU A 804 -11.14 -16.39 -19.74
CA GLU A 804 -12.26 -16.39 -20.68
C GLU A 804 -13.09 -15.08 -20.54
N ILE A 805 -13.41 -14.68 -19.34
CA ILE A 805 -14.09 -13.40 -19.08
C ILE A 805 -13.24 -12.22 -19.56
N ALA A 806 -11.93 -12.23 -19.30
CA ALA A 806 -11.03 -11.17 -19.74
C ALA A 806 -10.90 -11.08 -21.27
N ASN A 807 -11.09 -12.18 -22.01
CA ASN A 807 -11.12 -12.18 -23.46
C ASN A 807 -12.25 -11.32 -24.04
N ASN A 808 -13.36 -11.18 -23.32
CA ASN A 808 -14.50 -10.39 -23.75
C ASN A 808 -14.38 -8.89 -23.40
N ILE A 809 -13.28 -8.49 -22.74
CA ILE A 809 -13.03 -7.10 -22.37
C ILE A 809 -11.85 -6.59 -23.20
N ALA A 810 -12.15 -5.73 -24.14
CA ALA A 810 -11.15 -5.20 -25.04
C ALA A 810 -10.01 -4.50 -24.29
N GLY A 811 -8.76 -4.84 -24.66
CA GLY A 811 -7.55 -4.25 -24.08
C GLY A 811 -7.02 -4.94 -22.81
N HIS A 812 -7.72 -5.94 -22.26
CA HIS A 812 -7.27 -6.64 -21.05
C HIS A 812 -6.15 -7.67 -21.30
N LYS A 813 -5.84 -7.95 -22.56
CA LYS A 813 -4.79 -8.90 -22.94
C LYS A 813 -3.93 -8.30 -24.04
N GLY A 814 -3.03 -7.39 -23.69
CA GLY A 814 -2.16 -6.82 -24.70
C GLY A 814 -1.49 -5.52 -24.25
N VAL A 815 -0.94 -4.83 -25.22
CA VAL A 815 -0.35 -3.49 -25.07
C VAL A 815 -1.30 -2.49 -25.68
N ILE A 816 -1.90 -1.65 -24.86
CA ILE A 816 -2.80 -0.60 -25.33
C ILE A 816 -1.97 0.58 -25.81
N LEU A 817 -2.19 0.98 -27.06
CA LEU A 817 -1.51 2.07 -27.74
C LEU A 817 -2.52 3.04 -28.35
N ASN A 818 -2.11 4.30 -28.48
CA ASN A 818 -2.88 5.27 -29.25
C ASN A 818 -2.93 4.85 -30.72
N ARG A 819 -4.13 4.82 -31.31
CA ARG A 819 -4.36 4.33 -32.66
C ARG A 819 -3.59 5.12 -33.73
N THR A 820 -3.59 6.45 -33.66
CA THR A 820 -2.90 7.31 -34.58
C THR A 820 -1.39 7.09 -34.49
N ARG A 821 -0.86 7.12 -33.28
CA ARG A 821 0.57 6.90 -33.05
C ARG A 821 1.03 5.50 -33.49
N ALA A 822 0.25 4.47 -33.23
CA ALA A 822 0.57 3.11 -33.64
C ALA A 822 0.66 3.00 -35.16
N ARG A 823 -0.28 3.63 -35.91
CA ARG A 823 -0.27 3.66 -37.39
C ARG A 823 0.98 4.37 -37.94
N GLU A 824 1.41 5.47 -37.31
CA GLU A 824 2.67 6.16 -37.67
C GLU A 824 3.88 5.23 -37.53
N LEU A 825 3.85 4.31 -36.59
CA LEU A 825 4.88 3.30 -36.36
C LEU A 825 4.71 2.04 -37.20
N GLY A 826 3.69 1.98 -38.07
CA GLY A 826 3.37 0.79 -38.86
C GLY A 826 2.80 -0.37 -38.06
N ILE A 827 2.23 -0.10 -36.88
CA ILE A 827 1.64 -1.11 -35.99
C ILE A 827 0.13 -1.14 -36.23
N GLY A 828 -0.38 -2.33 -36.57
CA GLY A 828 -1.83 -2.64 -36.73
C GLY A 828 -2.43 -3.26 -35.48
N GLU A 829 -3.77 -3.30 -35.42
CA GLU A 829 -4.52 -4.01 -34.35
C GLU A 829 -4.13 -5.49 -34.32
N GLY A 830 -3.73 -6.00 -33.16
CA GLY A 830 -3.35 -7.40 -33.00
C GLY A 830 -1.93 -7.76 -33.40
N ASP A 831 -1.16 -6.83 -33.96
CA ASP A 831 0.26 -7.05 -34.30
C ASP A 831 1.05 -7.42 -33.02
N LYS A 832 2.01 -8.32 -33.15
CA LYS A 832 2.93 -8.63 -32.07
C LYS A 832 3.97 -7.51 -31.95
N VAL A 833 4.02 -6.88 -30.78
CA VAL A 833 4.92 -5.77 -30.50
C VAL A 833 5.88 -6.08 -29.38
N VAL A 834 7.05 -5.46 -29.45
CA VAL A 834 8.08 -5.46 -28.43
C VAL A 834 8.00 -4.15 -27.67
N ILE A 835 8.05 -4.24 -26.36
CA ILE A 835 8.25 -3.13 -25.44
C ILE A 835 9.63 -3.31 -24.81
N GLU A 836 10.50 -2.35 -25.01
CA GLU A 836 11.90 -2.42 -24.64
C GLU A 836 12.30 -1.19 -23.83
N SER A 837 12.86 -1.43 -22.63
CA SER A 837 13.53 -0.42 -21.80
C SER A 837 15.04 -0.56 -21.91
N VAL A 838 15.77 0.25 -21.13
CA VAL A 838 17.24 0.11 -21.02
C VAL A 838 17.66 -1.21 -20.37
N THR A 839 16.81 -1.83 -19.57
CA THR A 839 17.14 -3.02 -18.76
C THR A 839 16.40 -4.29 -19.17
N GLY A 840 15.31 -4.19 -19.93
CA GLY A 840 14.52 -5.39 -20.21
C GLY A 840 13.57 -5.27 -21.39
N ILE A 841 13.00 -6.42 -21.74
CA ILE A 841 12.10 -6.57 -22.89
C ILE A 841 10.88 -7.40 -22.48
N THR A 842 9.68 -7.01 -22.94
CA THR A 842 8.50 -7.85 -22.92
C THR A 842 7.77 -7.76 -24.26
N GLU A 843 6.95 -8.76 -24.56
CA GLU A 843 6.21 -8.83 -25.83
C GLU A 843 4.71 -8.96 -25.57
N GLY A 844 3.90 -8.38 -26.44
CA GLY A 844 2.47 -8.49 -26.38
C GLY A 844 1.79 -8.21 -27.71
N ARG A 845 0.47 -8.31 -27.77
CA ARG A 845 -0.29 -7.90 -28.93
C ARG A 845 -0.78 -6.47 -28.79
N ALA A 846 -0.65 -5.68 -29.84
CA ALA A 846 -1.12 -4.31 -29.88
C ALA A 846 -2.65 -4.26 -29.81
N VAL A 847 -3.16 -3.37 -28.96
CA VAL A 847 -4.58 -3.03 -28.82
C VAL A 847 -4.72 -1.53 -29.06
N LEU A 848 -5.32 -1.13 -30.15
CA LEU A 848 -5.36 0.26 -30.57
C LEU A 848 -6.60 0.97 -30.04
N ARG A 849 -6.41 2.09 -29.32
CA ARG A 849 -7.47 2.89 -28.70
C ARG A 849 -7.24 4.38 -28.94
N GLU A 850 -8.33 5.17 -28.86
CA GLU A 850 -8.27 6.64 -28.90
C GLU A 850 -8.12 7.25 -27.51
N GLY A 851 -8.68 6.60 -26.48
CA GLY A 851 -8.66 7.08 -25.09
C GLY A 851 -7.34 6.80 -24.37
N ILE A 852 -6.20 7.05 -25.00
CA ILE A 852 -4.87 6.97 -24.45
C ILE A 852 -3.97 8.00 -25.13
N ARG A 853 -3.07 8.59 -24.38
CA ARG A 853 -2.10 9.55 -24.91
C ARG A 853 -1.19 8.92 -25.98
N PRO A 854 -0.74 9.69 -26.99
CA PRO A 854 0.13 9.18 -28.05
C PRO A 854 1.49 8.67 -27.59
N ASP A 855 1.97 9.17 -26.46
CA ASP A 855 3.27 8.85 -25.85
C ASP A 855 3.18 7.76 -24.76
N THR A 856 2.05 7.07 -24.64
CA THR A 856 1.81 6.10 -23.58
C THR A 856 1.55 4.70 -24.13
N ALA A 857 2.17 3.71 -23.52
CA ALA A 857 1.92 2.28 -23.72
C ALA A 857 1.42 1.67 -22.41
N LEU A 858 0.20 1.16 -22.39
CA LEU A 858 -0.42 0.61 -21.19
C LEU A 858 -0.45 -0.92 -21.24
N MET A 859 0.00 -1.55 -20.19
CA MET A 859 -0.12 -2.99 -19.95
C MET A 859 -0.97 -3.23 -18.70
N ILE A 860 -1.95 -4.13 -18.78
CA ILE A 860 -2.83 -4.43 -17.65
C ILE A 860 -2.30 -5.65 -16.88
N GLY A 861 -2.13 -5.48 -15.57
CA GLY A 861 -1.73 -6.54 -14.66
C GLY A 861 -0.22 -6.74 -14.53
N GLN A 862 0.13 -7.88 -13.98
CA GLN A 862 1.51 -8.34 -13.75
C GLN A 862 1.59 -9.77 -14.26
N PHE A 863 2.11 -9.97 -15.46
CA PHE A 863 2.11 -11.23 -16.17
C PHE A 863 3.51 -11.64 -16.61
N ASP A 864 3.68 -12.08 -17.85
CA ASP A 864 4.93 -12.66 -18.35
C ASP A 864 5.23 -14.02 -17.70
N HIS A 865 4.15 -14.76 -17.43
CA HIS A 865 4.24 -16.10 -16.85
C HIS A 865 4.94 -17.06 -17.80
N TRP A 866 5.89 -17.86 -17.26
CA TRP A 866 6.59 -18.89 -18.01
C TRP A 866 6.51 -20.30 -17.38
N LYS A 867 5.93 -20.38 -16.14
CA LYS A 867 5.76 -21.65 -15.41
C LYS A 867 4.33 -21.90 -14.96
N THR A 868 3.62 -20.86 -14.53
CA THR A 868 2.25 -20.99 -14.00
C THR A 868 1.32 -21.64 -15.03
N PRO A 869 0.68 -22.80 -14.74
CA PRO A 869 -0.21 -23.48 -15.66
C PRO A 869 -1.34 -22.56 -16.16
N PHE A 870 -1.76 -22.72 -17.40
CA PHE A 870 -2.69 -21.91 -18.16
C PHE A 870 -2.21 -20.47 -18.40
N ALA A 871 -1.59 -19.81 -17.40
CA ALA A 871 -1.13 -18.44 -17.54
C ALA A 871 0.07 -18.31 -18.51
N LYS A 872 1.00 -19.27 -18.50
CA LYS A 872 2.19 -19.28 -19.38
C LYS A 872 1.86 -19.29 -20.87
N ASP A 873 0.69 -19.78 -21.24
CA ASP A 873 0.28 -19.94 -22.62
C ASP A 873 -0.48 -18.70 -23.17
N LEU A 874 -0.69 -17.69 -22.31
CA LEU A 874 -1.45 -16.48 -22.69
C LEU A 874 -0.61 -15.44 -23.44
N GLY A 875 0.73 -15.47 -23.29
CA GLY A 875 1.63 -14.52 -23.93
C GLY A 875 1.33 -13.06 -23.54
N LEU A 876 1.03 -12.81 -22.27
CA LEU A 876 0.69 -11.49 -21.75
C LEU A 876 1.93 -10.73 -21.33
N PRO A 877 2.07 -9.45 -21.73
CA PRO A 877 3.22 -8.62 -21.34
C PRO A 877 3.19 -8.24 -19.86
N SER A 878 4.36 -7.90 -19.33
CA SER A 878 4.48 -7.38 -17.97
C SER A 878 5.35 -6.15 -17.91
N LEU A 879 4.87 -5.10 -17.25
CA LEU A 879 5.68 -3.92 -16.94
C LEU A 879 6.90 -4.30 -16.08
N ASN A 880 6.78 -5.29 -15.20
CA ASN A 880 7.86 -5.72 -14.31
C ASN A 880 9.09 -6.28 -15.06
N SER A 881 8.90 -6.75 -16.29
CA SER A 881 10.00 -7.25 -17.13
C SER A 881 10.80 -6.13 -17.81
N VAL A 882 10.29 -4.90 -17.78
CA VAL A 882 10.94 -3.71 -18.37
C VAL A 882 11.26 -2.62 -17.36
N THR A 883 10.79 -2.75 -16.11
CA THR A 883 11.07 -1.79 -15.04
C THR A 883 12.27 -2.27 -14.23
N ASP A 884 13.15 -1.34 -13.88
CA ASP A 884 14.32 -1.64 -13.06
C ASP A 884 14.09 -1.39 -11.57
N LEU A 885 14.81 -2.14 -10.75
CA LEU A 885 14.87 -2.01 -9.29
C LEU A 885 16.04 -1.10 -8.90
N SER A 886 16.06 0.12 -9.40
CA SER A 886 17.10 1.09 -9.09
C SER A 886 16.64 2.04 -7.97
N HIS A 887 17.54 2.29 -7.00
CA HIS A 887 17.32 3.31 -5.97
C HIS A 887 17.09 4.70 -6.58
N LYS A 888 17.66 4.98 -7.75
CA LYS A 888 17.54 6.27 -8.46
C LYS A 888 16.13 6.55 -8.96
N LEU A 889 15.34 5.51 -9.19
CA LEU A 889 13.95 5.61 -9.65
C LEU A 889 12.95 5.63 -8.48
N THR A 890 13.43 5.67 -7.25
CA THR A 890 12.61 5.69 -6.04
C THR A 890 12.49 7.09 -5.46
N ASP A 891 11.49 7.29 -4.61
CA ASP A 891 11.35 8.49 -3.77
C ASP A 891 12.11 8.33 -2.44
N SER A 892 11.99 9.34 -1.58
CA SER A 892 12.56 9.35 -0.23
C SER A 892 12.06 8.22 0.67
N THR A 893 10.95 7.58 0.33
CA THR A 893 10.42 6.42 1.06
C THR A 893 10.98 5.08 0.54
N GLY A 894 11.79 5.10 -0.50
CA GLY A 894 12.28 3.91 -1.20
C GLY A 894 11.24 3.26 -2.09
N SER A 895 10.14 3.93 -2.33
CA SER A 895 9.11 3.46 -3.24
C SER A 895 9.45 3.83 -4.68
N GLY A 896 9.22 2.91 -5.60
CA GLY A 896 9.36 3.16 -7.02
C GLY A 896 8.01 3.23 -7.73
N ALA A 897 7.95 3.94 -8.85
CA ALA A 897 6.76 4.03 -9.67
C ALA A 897 6.59 2.81 -10.58
N ASP A 898 5.35 2.34 -10.73
CA ASP A 898 4.98 1.36 -11.76
C ASP A 898 4.96 2.03 -13.15
N LEU A 899 6.15 2.42 -13.63
CA LEU A 899 6.34 3.23 -14.83
C LEU A 899 7.78 3.09 -15.35
N MET A 900 7.97 3.15 -16.67
CA MET A 900 9.29 3.16 -17.31
C MET A 900 9.23 3.85 -18.67
N ARG A 901 10.36 4.42 -19.12
CA ARG A 901 10.51 4.86 -20.50
C ARG A 901 10.88 3.69 -21.39
N VAL A 902 10.24 3.57 -22.55
CA VAL A 902 10.40 2.41 -23.46
C VAL A 902 10.37 2.81 -24.92
N GLN A 903 10.92 1.94 -25.74
CA GLN A 903 10.65 1.85 -27.18
C GLN A 903 9.49 0.88 -27.41
N VAL A 904 8.69 1.11 -28.45
CA VAL A 904 7.65 0.21 -28.90
C VAL A 904 7.80 0.02 -30.41
N TYR A 905 7.92 -1.22 -30.85
CA TYR A 905 8.06 -1.56 -32.28
C TYR A 905 7.48 -2.95 -32.58
N ARG A 906 7.17 -3.22 -33.85
CA ARG A 906 6.64 -4.52 -34.27
C ARG A 906 7.75 -5.57 -34.23
N VAL A 907 7.41 -6.81 -33.83
CA VAL A 907 8.35 -7.94 -33.90
C VAL A 907 8.85 -8.12 -35.31
N GLY A 908 10.17 -8.09 -35.50
CA GLY A 908 10.85 -8.15 -36.80
C GLY A 908 11.32 -6.79 -37.37
N ASP A 909 10.80 -5.68 -36.87
CA ASP A 909 11.15 -4.33 -37.37
C ASP A 909 12.23 -3.65 -36.50
N ARG A 910 13.21 -4.38 -36.01
CA ARG A 910 14.25 -3.86 -35.11
C ARG A 910 14.90 -2.60 -35.71
N ARG A 911 14.56 -1.43 -35.19
CA ARG A 911 15.19 -0.16 -35.56
C ARG A 911 16.26 0.19 -34.51
N GLY A 912 17.47 0.39 -34.95
CA GLY A 912 18.53 1.01 -34.17
C GLY A 912 19.81 0.20 -34.02
N ASN A 913 20.92 0.85 -34.31
CA ASN A 913 22.29 0.36 -34.11
C ASN A 913 22.51 -0.07 -32.67
N ARG A 914 22.60 -1.37 -32.42
CA ARG A 914 23.14 -1.89 -31.17
C ARG A 914 24.58 -2.31 -31.37
N GLY A 915 25.44 -1.63 -30.68
CA GLY A 915 26.72 -2.25 -30.30
C GLY A 915 26.39 -3.56 -29.56
N GLN A 916 26.89 -4.66 -30.02
CA GLN A 916 26.74 -5.99 -29.43
C GLN A 916 27.15 -5.92 -27.95
N ALA A 917 26.20 -6.10 -27.04
CA ALA A 917 26.55 -6.56 -25.70
C ALA A 917 26.77 -8.08 -25.80
N THR A 918 28.04 -8.46 -25.86
CA THR A 918 28.46 -9.84 -25.77
C THR A 918 28.31 -10.37 -24.34
N GLY A 919 27.72 -11.54 -24.23
CA GLY A 919 27.90 -12.57 -23.20
C GLY A 919 27.09 -12.44 -21.92
#